data_a36c80bb87ee8ceadf5a178212de1046
#
_entry.id   a36c80bb87ee8ceadf5a178212de1046
#
_cell.length_a   1.000
_cell.length_b   1.000
_cell.length_c   1.000
_cell.angle_alpha   90.00
_cell.angle_beta   90.00
_cell.angle_gamma   90.00
#
_symmetry.space_group_name_H-M   'P 1'
#
loop_
_entity.id
_entity.type
_entity.pdbx_description
1 polymer ?
#
loop_
_entity_poly.entity_id
_entity_poly.type
_entity_poly.pdbx_seq_one_letter_code
_entity_poly.pdbx_strand_id
1 'polypeptide(L)'
;MNKFFFLFRVIVAATLMSCFMVLIFALYYMEFELPDIESLNTVQLQVPLQIFSHDGKLLATFGEKRRIPIPYDKIPQPLIQAVLATEDQRYYQHRGVDVHGLGRAALQVLATGRKVQGGSTITMQVARSFYLSRHKTFARKIREILLAIKIEHKLSKEKILELYLNKVFLGNRAYGVGAAAEIYYGKHLNELTLDQYAMLAGLPKAPSTLNPLANPEAAKKRRDHVLSRMLEQGYITQEAYDAALKADLNASYHDLKTELRAPYVAELAREQLEQMYGDSIYTDGFRVYTTIDSHLQLNANQSVRDSLLAYDQRHGYRGPIDNLGTPALDKMDEWQLRLKKTPTINGLEPAAVVELTPETATVLRLNGEFTIIPWDGLSWARTQINADYLGPKPKQTSQILNLGDLIYISHTGNNYRLAQLPKAEAGLVAINPQNGAVLAMIGGFDYQKSKFNRIVNAKRQPGSSFKPFIYAAALDKGLTLSTVVNDAPIIIENTADNSLWRPQNVNHKFYGPTRLRTAIIQSRNLVSIRVLAQIGVNYTVNYLKRFGFSRTQMPPGLSLALGTPMVTPMQMAQAFAVFANGGMKVVPYVIGEIRNSHNDVIYQARPLVVCHGTCEDTESAAPRVISPETAFLISSTLQDVIQHGTAARAKALGRADIAGKTGTTQNQVDAWFAGYHQSIVAITWMGFDHPQSLHEFGAVAALPMWMEFMRAALKDVPEVPLAPPEGILRMPVNRLSGLQTTARDPDRVDEYFMEPYFPNGEANEATTAVDPNTDEGQTAVVNTPAYMRNEKNAADEESPTLNQSDDNSAINNNVKPEETTDDPMAESDNAGPDETSEGTQN
;
A
#
# COMPACT_ATOMS: atom_id res chain seq x y z
N MET A 1 -6.78 -86.65 27.38
CA MET A 1 -6.28 -85.52 28.18
C MET A 1 -4.93 -84.98 27.57
N ASN A 2 -3.93 -85.85 27.34
CA ASN A 2 -2.59 -85.39 26.84
C ASN A 2 -2.63 -84.68 25.46
N LYS A 3 -3.47 -85.05 24.50
CA LYS A 3 -3.57 -84.39 23.19
C LYS A 3 -4.19 -83.01 23.28
N PHE A 4 -5.12 -82.79 24.19
CA PHE A 4 -5.73 -81.46 24.42
C PHE A 4 -4.71 -80.47 25.02
N PHE A 5 -3.93 -80.89 25.99
CA PHE A 5 -2.85 -80.07 26.57
C PHE A 5 -1.72 -79.76 25.61
N PHE A 6 -1.41 -80.71 24.72
CA PHE A 6 -0.40 -80.46 23.67
C PHE A 6 -0.91 -79.47 22.65
N LEU A 7 -2.16 -79.60 22.15
CA LEU A 7 -2.78 -78.64 21.21
C LEU A 7 -2.89 -77.24 21.82
N PHE A 8 -3.27 -77.15 23.14
CA PHE A 8 -3.31 -75.88 23.85
C PHE A 8 -1.91 -75.21 23.90
N ARG A 9 -0.85 -75.97 24.22
CA ARG A 9 0.53 -75.45 24.23
C ARG A 9 1.01 -74.99 22.87
N VAL A 10 0.65 -75.70 21.80
CA VAL A 10 0.98 -75.33 20.44
C VAL A 10 0.26 -74.03 20.05
N ILE A 11 -1.04 -73.87 20.38
CA ILE A 11 -1.82 -72.65 20.12
C ILE A 11 -1.21 -71.48 20.93
N VAL A 12 -0.86 -71.64 22.19
CA VAL A 12 -0.23 -70.60 23.02
C VAL A 12 1.10 -70.21 22.44
N ALA A 13 1.95 -71.16 22.05
CA ALA A 13 3.26 -70.91 21.46
C ALA A 13 3.14 -70.19 20.11
N ALA A 14 2.22 -70.61 19.27
CA ALA A 14 1.93 -69.97 17.97
C ALA A 14 1.44 -68.50 18.16
N THR A 15 0.56 -68.28 19.16
CA THR A 15 0.07 -66.94 19.50
C THR A 15 1.19 -66.06 20.03
N LEU A 16 2.06 -66.57 20.91
CA LEU A 16 3.23 -65.85 21.42
C LEU A 16 4.24 -65.51 20.32
N MET A 17 4.48 -66.45 19.42
CA MET A 17 5.37 -66.26 18.25
C MET A 17 4.79 -65.24 17.26
N SER A 18 3.50 -65.27 17.00
CA SER A 18 2.80 -64.28 16.18
C SER A 18 2.85 -62.88 16.84
N CYS A 19 2.62 -62.77 18.14
CA CYS A 19 2.75 -61.50 18.86
C CYS A 19 4.20 -60.98 18.81
N PHE A 20 5.22 -61.84 18.93
CA PHE A 20 6.63 -61.47 18.83
C PHE A 20 7.00 -61.00 17.42
N MET A 21 6.51 -61.67 16.39
CA MET A 21 6.70 -61.25 14.98
C MET A 21 6.06 -59.88 14.72
N VAL A 22 4.84 -59.65 15.24
CA VAL A 22 4.14 -58.34 15.14
C VAL A 22 4.92 -57.27 15.86
N LEU A 23 5.51 -57.57 17.04
CA LEU A 23 6.35 -56.63 17.81
C LEU A 23 7.62 -56.26 17.05
N ILE A 24 8.33 -57.24 16.46
CA ILE A 24 9.54 -57.04 15.64
C ILE A 24 9.18 -56.16 14.44
N PHE A 25 8.11 -56.48 13.75
CA PHE A 25 7.64 -55.72 12.60
C PHE A 25 7.29 -54.25 13.01
N ALA A 26 6.60 -54.10 14.12
CA ALA A 26 6.26 -52.77 14.66
C ALA A 26 7.53 -51.94 14.98
N LEU A 27 8.53 -52.56 15.62
CA LEU A 27 9.80 -51.90 15.94
C LEU A 27 10.59 -51.51 14.67
N TYR A 28 10.66 -52.43 13.69
CA TYR A 28 11.28 -52.16 12.39
C TYR A 28 10.56 -51.00 11.68
N TYR A 29 9.24 -51.07 11.62
CA TYR A 29 8.44 -50.03 10.99
C TYR A 29 8.58 -48.67 11.68
N MET A 30 8.68 -48.64 13.02
CA MET A 30 8.91 -47.42 13.77
C MET A 30 10.25 -46.78 13.48
N GLU A 31 11.30 -47.55 13.28
CA GLU A 31 12.65 -47.05 13.07
C GLU A 31 12.90 -46.58 11.64
N PHE A 32 12.46 -47.38 10.63
CA PHE A 32 12.84 -47.21 9.25
C PHE A 32 11.76 -46.57 8.35
N GLU A 33 10.48 -46.74 8.67
CA GLU A 33 9.39 -46.31 7.82
C GLU A 33 8.65 -45.06 8.34
N LEU A 34 8.78 -44.77 9.63
CA LEU A 34 8.16 -43.56 10.19
C LEU A 34 9.09 -42.36 10.09
N PRO A 35 8.52 -41.16 9.81
CA PRO A 35 9.29 -39.92 9.69
C PRO A 35 10.12 -39.63 10.93
N ASP A 36 11.19 -38.86 10.73
CA ASP A 36 12.02 -38.37 11.82
C ASP A 36 11.23 -37.40 12.72
N ILE A 37 11.33 -37.65 14.04
CA ILE A 37 10.64 -36.85 15.06
C ILE A 37 11.52 -35.70 15.58
N GLU A 38 12.84 -35.73 15.36
CA GLU A 38 13.73 -34.68 15.85
C GLU A 38 13.40 -33.31 15.26
N SER A 39 12.89 -33.30 14.05
CA SER A 39 12.36 -32.08 13.39
C SER A 39 11.24 -31.40 14.20
N LEU A 40 10.50 -32.09 15.08
CA LEU A 40 9.48 -31.46 15.94
C LEU A 40 10.07 -30.55 17.04
N ASN A 41 11.33 -30.74 17.44
CA ASN A 41 11.99 -29.86 18.40
C ASN A 41 12.21 -28.46 17.83
N THR A 42 12.47 -28.40 16.54
CA THR A 42 12.81 -27.18 15.79
C THR A 42 11.69 -26.73 14.85
N VAL A 43 10.52 -27.40 14.91
CA VAL A 43 9.40 -27.07 14.04
C VAL A 43 8.99 -25.60 14.25
N GLN A 44 9.21 -24.83 13.23
CA GLN A 44 8.59 -23.51 13.11
C GLN A 44 7.13 -23.70 12.67
N LEU A 45 6.23 -23.33 13.56
CA LEU A 45 4.80 -23.31 13.22
C LEU A 45 4.55 -22.17 12.23
N GLN A 46 3.78 -22.45 11.18
CA GLN A 46 3.41 -21.42 10.20
C GLN A 46 2.82 -20.20 10.91
N VAL A 47 3.54 -19.10 10.88
CA VAL A 47 3.12 -17.79 11.42
C VAL A 47 2.91 -16.85 10.24
N PRO A 48 1.82 -16.09 10.18
CA PRO A 48 1.58 -15.17 9.08
C PRO A 48 2.60 -14.02 9.08
N LEU A 49 2.85 -13.47 7.88
CA LEU A 49 3.57 -12.23 7.69
C LEU A 49 2.81 -11.08 8.33
N GLN A 50 3.48 -10.26 9.12
CA GLN A 50 2.96 -9.03 9.69
C GLN A 50 3.74 -7.83 9.17
N ILE A 51 3.03 -6.80 8.73
CA ILE A 51 3.62 -5.56 8.21
C ILE A 51 3.21 -4.41 9.11
N PHE A 52 4.19 -3.64 9.57
CA PHE A 52 4.04 -2.53 10.50
C PHE A 52 4.52 -1.21 9.88
N SER A 53 4.00 -0.09 10.38
CA SER A 53 4.59 1.23 10.17
C SER A 53 5.93 1.36 10.90
N HIS A 54 6.67 2.44 10.65
CA HIS A 54 7.92 2.74 11.34
C HIS A 54 7.75 2.82 12.87
N ASP A 55 6.65 3.40 13.31
CA ASP A 55 6.27 3.57 14.72
C ASP A 55 5.47 2.38 15.30
N GLY A 56 5.46 1.23 14.60
CA GLY A 56 4.96 -0.05 15.11
C GLY A 56 3.47 -0.29 14.99
N LYS A 57 2.71 0.49 14.21
CA LYS A 57 1.28 0.24 13.95
C LYS A 57 1.09 -0.86 12.92
N LEU A 58 0.23 -1.83 13.20
CA LEU A 58 -0.07 -2.94 12.29
C LEU A 58 -0.81 -2.42 11.04
N LEU A 59 -0.22 -2.63 9.85
CA LEU A 59 -0.78 -2.28 8.54
C LEU A 59 -1.55 -3.45 7.93
N ALA A 60 -1.01 -4.65 7.99
CA ALA A 60 -1.63 -5.85 7.42
C ALA A 60 -1.02 -7.14 7.99
N THR A 61 -1.79 -8.23 7.85
CA THR A 61 -1.33 -9.59 8.12
C THR A 61 -1.65 -10.44 6.89
N PHE A 62 -0.65 -11.17 6.36
CA PHE A 62 -0.79 -12.04 5.19
C PHE A 62 -0.52 -13.49 5.58
N GLY A 63 -1.44 -14.39 5.23
CA GLY A 63 -1.39 -15.82 5.50
C GLY A 63 -2.79 -16.40 5.77
N GLU A 64 -2.98 -17.68 5.40
CA GLU A 64 -4.28 -18.36 5.58
C GLU A 64 -4.58 -18.72 7.03
N LYS A 65 -3.51 -18.98 7.83
CA LYS A 65 -3.63 -19.53 9.19
C LYS A 65 -3.21 -18.47 10.20
N ARG A 66 -4.14 -18.03 11.01
CA ARG A 66 -3.85 -17.15 12.14
C ARG A 66 -3.26 -17.99 13.26
N ARG A 67 -2.01 -17.73 13.65
CA ARG A 67 -1.32 -18.41 14.72
C ARG A 67 -0.46 -17.44 15.50
N ILE A 68 -0.56 -17.55 16.83
CA ILE A 68 0.27 -16.83 17.80
C ILE A 68 0.87 -17.91 18.70
N PRO A 69 2.10 -18.36 18.39
CA PRO A 69 2.76 -19.38 19.22
C PRO A 69 3.00 -18.86 20.64
N ILE A 70 2.63 -19.67 21.62
CA ILE A 70 2.84 -19.38 23.04
C ILE A 70 3.81 -20.43 23.57
N PRO A 71 4.98 -20.06 24.13
CA PRO A 71 5.88 -20.98 24.83
C PRO A 71 5.18 -21.63 26.02
N TYR A 72 5.55 -22.88 26.34
CA TYR A 72 4.88 -23.66 27.40
C TYR A 72 4.83 -22.94 28.75
N ASP A 73 5.90 -22.30 29.16
CA ASP A 73 6.02 -21.53 30.41
C ASP A 73 5.09 -20.32 30.50
N LYS A 74 4.58 -19.85 29.37
CA LYS A 74 3.62 -18.72 29.25
C LYS A 74 2.17 -19.17 29.08
N ILE A 75 1.91 -20.49 29.02
CA ILE A 75 0.53 -21.01 28.90
C ILE A 75 -0.09 -21.06 30.30
N PRO A 76 -1.23 -20.41 30.55
CA PRO A 76 -1.87 -20.40 31.84
C PRO A 76 -2.25 -21.79 32.32
N GLN A 77 -1.90 -22.13 33.57
CA GLN A 77 -2.18 -23.43 34.17
C GLN A 77 -3.68 -23.83 34.12
N PRO A 78 -4.66 -22.93 34.37
CA PRO A 78 -6.07 -23.26 34.25
C PRO A 78 -6.48 -23.73 32.83
N LEU A 79 -5.86 -23.21 31.77
CA LEU A 79 -6.11 -23.68 30.42
C LEU A 79 -5.55 -25.10 30.19
N ILE A 80 -4.34 -25.38 30.68
CA ILE A 80 -3.74 -26.71 30.61
C ILE A 80 -4.66 -27.70 31.29
N GLN A 81 -5.13 -27.39 32.51
CA GLN A 81 -6.05 -28.23 33.28
C GLN A 81 -7.39 -28.46 32.56
N ALA A 82 -7.97 -27.40 31.93
CA ALA A 82 -9.20 -27.52 31.18
C ALA A 82 -9.06 -28.46 29.96
N VAL A 83 -7.93 -28.36 29.24
CA VAL A 83 -7.64 -29.23 28.09
C VAL A 83 -7.40 -30.67 28.56
N LEU A 84 -6.59 -30.90 29.60
CA LEU A 84 -6.33 -32.23 30.14
C LEU A 84 -7.62 -32.89 30.66
N ALA A 85 -8.48 -32.14 31.39
CA ALA A 85 -9.73 -32.63 31.91
C ALA A 85 -10.67 -33.20 30.83
N THR A 86 -10.57 -32.68 29.62
CA THR A 86 -11.49 -32.92 28.53
C THR A 86 -10.95 -33.83 27.45
N GLU A 87 -9.68 -33.63 27.06
CA GLU A 87 -9.07 -34.33 25.91
C GLU A 87 -8.23 -35.54 26.34
N ASP A 88 -7.51 -35.47 27.50
CA ASP A 88 -6.61 -36.55 27.95
C ASP A 88 -6.36 -36.52 29.46
N GLN A 89 -7.33 -37.02 30.24
CA GLN A 89 -7.31 -37.01 31.71
C GLN A 89 -6.05 -37.66 32.33
N ARG A 90 -5.47 -38.67 31.67
CA ARG A 90 -4.31 -39.45 32.17
C ARG A 90 -3.02 -39.10 31.41
N TYR A 91 -2.94 -37.92 30.83
CA TYR A 91 -1.84 -37.47 30.00
C TYR A 91 -0.47 -37.75 30.60
N TYR A 92 -0.27 -37.44 31.86
CA TYR A 92 1.02 -37.67 32.57
C TYR A 92 1.26 -39.12 33.01
N GLN A 93 0.24 -40.02 32.88
CA GLN A 93 0.33 -41.40 33.36
C GLN A 93 0.64 -42.39 32.22
N HIS A 94 0.39 -42.08 30.97
CA HIS A 94 0.66 -42.96 29.83
C HIS A 94 1.83 -42.45 28.97
N ARG A 95 2.40 -43.33 28.14
CA ARG A 95 3.49 -43.05 27.19
C ARG A 95 2.96 -43.02 25.75
N GLY A 96 2.26 -41.98 25.41
CA GLY A 96 1.74 -41.69 24.08
C GLY A 96 0.37 -42.32 23.79
N VAL A 97 0.05 -43.47 24.38
CA VAL A 97 -1.19 -44.20 24.18
C VAL A 97 -1.81 -44.56 25.51
N ASP A 98 -3.07 -44.20 25.74
CA ASP A 98 -3.83 -44.59 26.91
C ASP A 98 -4.52 -45.94 26.66
N VAL A 99 -3.85 -47.02 27.06
CA VAL A 99 -4.34 -48.40 26.89
C VAL A 99 -5.66 -48.66 27.61
N HIS A 100 -5.86 -48.08 28.81
CA HIS A 100 -7.09 -48.23 29.55
C HIS A 100 -8.26 -47.47 28.89
N GLY A 101 -7.97 -46.26 28.34
CA GLY A 101 -8.94 -45.49 27.56
C GLY A 101 -9.34 -46.20 26.25
N LEU A 102 -8.36 -46.77 25.54
CA LEU A 102 -8.61 -47.54 24.35
C LEU A 102 -9.42 -48.82 24.65
N GLY A 103 -9.10 -49.56 25.74
CA GLY A 103 -9.83 -50.75 26.18
C GLY A 103 -11.27 -50.43 26.50
N ARG A 104 -11.52 -49.39 27.29
CA ARG A 104 -12.87 -48.92 27.61
C ARG A 104 -13.68 -48.51 26.38
N ALA A 105 -13.04 -47.76 25.42
CA ALA A 105 -13.68 -47.35 24.18
C ALA A 105 -14.03 -48.56 23.29
N ALA A 106 -13.15 -49.56 23.23
CA ALA A 106 -13.40 -50.80 22.49
C ALA A 106 -14.56 -51.61 23.09
N LEU A 107 -14.61 -51.79 24.41
CA LEU A 107 -15.71 -52.44 25.12
C LEU A 107 -17.03 -51.73 24.88
N GLN A 108 -17.04 -50.40 24.89
CA GLN A 108 -18.26 -49.62 24.66
C GLN A 108 -18.78 -49.73 23.24
N VAL A 109 -17.85 -49.76 22.22
CA VAL A 109 -18.23 -50.02 20.83
C VAL A 109 -18.82 -51.45 20.66
N LEU A 110 -18.23 -52.45 21.31
CA LEU A 110 -18.74 -53.83 21.30
C LEU A 110 -20.10 -53.93 21.97
N ALA A 111 -20.34 -53.20 23.08
CA ALA A 111 -21.59 -53.24 23.81
C ALA A 111 -22.74 -52.43 23.18
N THR A 112 -22.43 -51.32 22.48
CA THR A 112 -23.46 -50.36 22.01
C THR A 112 -23.53 -50.26 20.47
N GLY A 113 -22.60 -50.84 19.74
CA GLY A 113 -22.47 -50.68 18.28
C GLY A 113 -22.16 -49.28 17.80
N ARG A 114 -22.00 -48.28 18.71
CA ARG A 114 -21.82 -46.86 18.43
C ARG A 114 -20.51 -46.33 19.02
N LYS A 115 -19.82 -45.50 18.26
CA LYS A 115 -18.67 -44.72 18.74
C LYS A 115 -19.17 -43.58 19.65
N VAL A 116 -19.24 -43.81 20.95
CA VAL A 116 -19.72 -42.81 21.93
C VAL A 116 -18.57 -42.05 22.56
N GLN A 117 -17.38 -42.66 22.70
CA GLN A 117 -16.19 -42.02 23.29
C GLN A 117 -14.95 -42.10 22.39
N GLY A 118 -14.12 -41.06 22.35
CA GLY A 118 -12.85 -41.03 21.64
C GLY A 118 -11.70 -41.56 22.51
N GLY A 119 -10.95 -42.55 22.00
CA GLY A 119 -9.75 -43.09 22.68
C GLY A 119 -8.44 -42.54 22.10
N SER A 120 -8.40 -41.31 21.64
CA SER A 120 -7.14 -40.70 21.13
C SER A 120 -6.55 -39.74 22.17
N THR A 121 -5.28 -39.91 22.48
CA THR A 121 -4.51 -39.06 23.41
C THR A 121 -4.09 -37.74 22.72
N ILE A 122 -3.63 -36.76 23.50
CA ILE A 122 -3.05 -35.50 23.00
C ILE A 122 -1.85 -35.82 22.08
N THR A 123 -0.97 -36.74 22.48
CA THR A 123 0.18 -37.16 21.67
C THR A 123 -0.22 -37.77 20.33
N MET A 124 -1.29 -38.56 20.30
CA MET A 124 -1.84 -39.08 19.04
C MET A 124 -2.44 -37.96 18.16
N GLN A 125 -3.01 -36.91 18.77
CA GLN A 125 -3.48 -35.75 18.04
C GLN A 125 -2.33 -34.91 17.46
N VAL A 126 -1.23 -34.79 18.18
CA VAL A 126 0.02 -34.17 17.67
C VAL A 126 0.54 -35.00 16.49
N ALA A 127 0.73 -36.30 16.65
CA ALA A 127 1.16 -37.19 15.57
C ALA A 127 0.32 -37.03 14.29
N ARG A 128 -1.00 -37.00 14.45
CA ARG A 128 -1.95 -36.79 13.37
C ARG A 128 -1.80 -35.45 12.69
N SER A 129 -1.61 -34.40 13.46
CA SER A 129 -1.61 -33.01 12.96
C SER A 129 -0.34 -32.63 12.20
N PHE A 130 0.79 -33.31 12.48
CA PHE A 130 2.07 -33.04 11.85
C PHE A 130 2.42 -33.99 10.70
N TYR A 131 2.05 -35.29 10.81
CA TYR A 131 2.56 -36.31 9.91
C TYR A 131 1.51 -37.06 9.09
N LEU A 132 0.21 -36.95 9.43
CA LEU A 132 -0.80 -37.82 8.80
C LEU A 132 -1.86 -37.03 8.03
N SER A 133 -2.36 -37.66 6.94
CA SER A 133 -3.44 -37.08 6.14
C SER A 133 -4.81 -37.08 6.86
N ARG A 134 -5.75 -36.28 6.38
CA ARG A 134 -7.11 -36.17 6.96
C ARG A 134 -8.00 -37.42 6.71
N HIS A 135 -7.63 -38.31 5.78
CA HIS A 135 -8.43 -39.49 5.46
C HIS A 135 -8.45 -40.49 6.61
N LYS A 136 -9.66 -40.91 7.01
CA LYS A 136 -9.89 -41.83 8.15
C LYS A 136 -9.74 -43.28 7.70
N THR A 137 -8.56 -43.93 7.85
CA THR A 137 -8.30 -45.34 7.56
C THR A 137 -7.73 -46.03 8.79
N PHE A 138 -7.88 -47.37 8.85
CA PHE A 138 -7.29 -48.17 9.93
C PHE A 138 -5.76 -48.10 9.92
N ALA A 139 -5.13 -48.16 8.73
CA ALA A 139 -3.69 -48.04 8.60
C ALA A 139 -3.18 -46.68 9.16
N ARG A 140 -3.90 -45.58 8.89
CA ARG A 140 -3.57 -44.28 9.49
C ARG A 140 -3.66 -44.33 11.02
N LYS A 141 -4.65 -45.04 11.61
CA LYS A 141 -4.80 -45.13 13.08
C LYS A 141 -3.66 -45.92 13.72
N ILE A 142 -3.15 -46.96 13.06
CA ILE A 142 -1.98 -47.69 13.49
C ILE A 142 -0.73 -46.79 13.44
N ARG A 143 -0.53 -46.07 12.34
CA ARG A 143 0.57 -45.09 12.22
C ARG A 143 0.49 -44.01 13.30
N GLU A 144 -0.71 -43.51 13.60
CA GLU A 144 -0.96 -42.53 14.67
C GLU A 144 -0.50 -43.04 16.04
N ILE A 145 -0.78 -44.31 16.35
CA ILE A 145 -0.36 -44.97 17.60
C ILE A 145 1.18 -45.12 17.64
N LEU A 146 1.80 -45.67 16.59
CA LEU A 146 3.24 -45.87 16.54
C LEU A 146 4.01 -44.54 16.59
N LEU A 147 3.55 -43.52 15.87
CA LEU A 147 4.11 -42.17 15.94
C LEU A 147 3.96 -41.56 17.33
N ALA A 148 2.81 -41.76 18.00
CA ALA A 148 2.61 -41.25 19.36
C ALA A 148 3.62 -41.87 20.36
N ILE A 149 3.91 -43.17 20.24
CA ILE A 149 4.93 -43.83 21.05
C ILE A 149 6.32 -43.26 20.72
N LYS A 150 6.66 -43.13 19.44
CA LYS A 150 7.97 -42.57 19.01
C LYS A 150 8.16 -41.12 19.50
N ILE A 151 7.09 -40.27 19.44
CA ILE A 151 7.10 -38.88 19.92
C ILE A 151 7.38 -38.83 21.42
N GLU A 152 6.72 -39.64 22.23
CA GLU A 152 6.93 -39.67 23.70
C GLU A 152 8.32 -40.16 24.12
N HIS A 153 8.99 -40.90 23.24
CA HIS A 153 10.40 -41.27 23.50
C HIS A 153 11.39 -40.16 23.23
N LYS A 154 11.05 -39.21 22.36
CA LYS A 154 11.97 -38.14 21.93
C LYS A 154 11.65 -36.76 22.53
N LEU A 155 10.39 -36.50 22.90
CA LEU A 155 9.92 -35.18 23.41
C LEU A 155 9.38 -35.28 24.82
N SER A 156 9.56 -34.22 25.62
CA SER A 156 8.96 -34.11 26.95
C SER A 156 7.43 -33.88 26.87
N LYS A 157 6.73 -34.15 27.94
CA LYS A 157 5.26 -33.92 28.04
C LYS A 157 4.90 -32.44 27.81
N GLU A 158 5.73 -31.55 28.36
CA GLU A 158 5.56 -30.11 28.21
C GLU A 158 5.68 -29.69 26.75
N LYS A 159 6.70 -30.22 26.03
CA LYS A 159 6.89 -29.90 24.61
C LYS A 159 5.77 -30.43 23.72
N ILE A 160 5.25 -31.63 24.03
CA ILE A 160 4.09 -32.21 23.33
C ILE A 160 2.83 -31.36 23.55
N LEU A 161 2.60 -30.89 24.79
CA LEU A 161 1.49 -29.98 25.09
C LEU A 161 1.62 -28.63 24.39
N GLU A 162 2.83 -28.05 24.40
CA GLU A 162 3.13 -26.82 23.65
C GLU A 162 2.79 -26.96 22.17
N LEU A 163 3.28 -28.03 21.53
CA LEU A 163 2.98 -28.33 20.12
C LEU A 163 1.48 -28.50 19.88
N TYR A 164 0.77 -29.22 20.75
CA TYR A 164 -0.67 -29.42 20.65
C TYR A 164 -1.42 -28.09 20.72
N LEU A 165 -1.21 -27.30 21.78
CA LEU A 165 -1.92 -26.07 22.07
C LEU A 165 -1.64 -24.98 21.03
N ASN A 166 -0.49 -25.00 20.38
CA ASN A 166 -0.15 -24.08 19.30
C ASN A 166 -0.57 -24.55 17.89
N LYS A 167 -0.91 -25.84 17.72
CA LYS A 167 -1.25 -26.41 16.41
C LYS A 167 -2.75 -26.64 16.22
N VAL A 168 -3.49 -26.87 17.30
CA VAL A 168 -4.90 -27.27 17.26
C VAL A 168 -5.77 -26.21 16.56
N PHE A 169 -6.67 -26.65 15.67
CA PHE A 169 -7.64 -25.78 15.02
C PHE A 169 -8.84 -25.53 15.94
N LEU A 170 -9.17 -24.26 16.17
CA LEU A 170 -10.19 -23.81 17.12
C LEU A 170 -11.35 -23.03 16.46
N GLY A 171 -11.49 -23.11 15.15
CA GLY A 171 -12.54 -22.40 14.40
C GLY A 171 -12.08 -21.00 13.93
N ASN A 172 -12.85 -20.35 13.07
CA ASN A 172 -12.60 -19.00 12.56
C ASN A 172 -11.14 -18.71 12.13
N ARG A 173 -10.50 -19.69 11.48
CA ARG A 173 -9.08 -19.66 11.07
C ARG A 173 -8.09 -19.59 12.26
N ALA A 174 -8.55 -19.71 13.52
CA ALA A 174 -7.70 -19.77 14.70
C ALA A 174 -6.97 -21.11 14.77
N TYR A 175 -5.65 -21.08 14.70
CA TYR A 175 -4.78 -22.23 14.93
C TYR A 175 -3.94 -21.96 16.18
N GLY A 176 -4.16 -22.74 17.22
CA GLY A 176 -3.59 -22.56 18.54
C GLY A 176 -4.38 -21.63 19.45
N VAL A 177 -4.13 -21.79 20.77
CA VAL A 177 -4.88 -21.12 21.84
C VAL A 177 -4.62 -19.62 21.89
N GLY A 178 -3.41 -19.17 21.52
CA GLY A 178 -3.08 -17.75 21.47
C GLY A 178 -3.92 -16.99 20.45
N ALA A 179 -3.99 -17.50 19.21
CA ALA A 179 -4.85 -16.90 18.17
C ALA A 179 -6.34 -16.99 18.52
N ALA A 180 -6.78 -18.06 19.18
CA ALA A 180 -8.17 -18.20 19.58
C ALA A 180 -8.57 -17.19 20.67
N ALA A 181 -7.70 -16.90 21.62
CA ALA A 181 -7.91 -15.87 22.64
C ALA A 181 -8.17 -14.49 22.00
N GLU A 182 -7.35 -14.10 21.05
CA GLU A 182 -7.52 -12.83 20.34
C GLU A 182 -8.77 -12.81 19.45
N ILE A 183 -9.02 -13.90 18.68
CA ILE A 183 -10.16 -13.95 17.75
C ILE A 183 -11.52 -13.96 18.48
N TYR A 184 -11.64 -14.70 19.58
CA TYR A 184 -12.92 -14.83 20.28
C TYR A 184 -13.15 -13.75 21.35
N TYR A 185 -12.08 -13.21 21.94
CA TYR A 185 -12.18 -12.31 23.08
C TYR A 185 -11.43 -10.98 22.91
N GLY A 186 -10.59 -10.80 21.89
CA GLY A 186 -9.76 -9.60 21.68
C GLY A 186 -8.76 -9.38 22.81
N LYS A 187 -8.31 -10.48 23.48
CA LYS A 187 -7.45 -10.47 24.66
C LYS A 187 -6.24 -11.36 24.47
N HIS A 188 -5.16 -11.05 25.16
CA HIS A 188 -4.04 -11.98 25.26
C HIS A 188 -4.41 -13.18 26.12
N LEU A 189 -3.74 -14.31 25.88
CA LEU A 189 -4.10 -15.58 26.52
C LEU A 189 -4.11 -15.52 28.05
N ASN A 190 -3.22 -14.79 28.68
CA ASN A 190 -3.09 -14.60 30.13
C ASN A 190 -4.17 -13.67 30.75
N GLU A 191 -4.96 -13.00 29.94
CA GLU A 191 -6.02 -12.07 30.37
C GLU A 191 -7.41 -12.74 30.41
N LEU A 192 -7.48 -14.01 29.99
CA LEU A 192 -8.72 -14.76 29.95
C LEU A 192 -9.17 -15.22 31.34
N THR A 193 -10.48 -15.39 31.50
CA THR A 193 -11.13 -15.91 32.70
C THR A 193 -11.29 -17.42 32.62
N LEU A 194 -11.61 -18.09 33.76
CA LEU A 194 -11.79 -19.53 33.82
C LEU A 194 -12.83 -20.08 32.83
N ASP A 195 -13.98 -19.43 32.71
CA ASP A 195 -15.02 -19.77 31.75
C ASP A 195 -14.54 -19.62 30.30
N GLN A 196 -13.69 -18.65 30.00
CA GLN A 196 -13.10 -18.44 28.68
C GLN A 196 -12.05 -19.51 28.37
N TYR A 197 -11.21 -19.93 29.34
CA TYR A 197 -10.32 -21.07 29.17
C TYR A 197 -11.08 -22.37 28.92
N ALA A 198 -12.18 -22.62 29.67
CA ALA A 198 -13.03 -23.78 29.49
C ALA A 198 -13.69 -23.77 28.10
N MET A 199 -14.06 -22.59 27.59
CA MET A 199 -14.60 -22.46 26.24
C MET A 199 -13.55 -22.83 25.18
N LEU A 200 -12.34 -22.30 25.25
CA LEU A 200 -11.27 -22.64 24.31
C LEU A 200 -10.92 -24.13 24.36
N ALA A 201 -10.82 -24.73 25.55
CA ALA A 201 -10.55 -26.16 25.73
C ALA A 201 -11.70 -27.06 25.20
N GLY A 202 -12.90 -26.52 25.08
CA GLY A 202 -14.06 -27.23 24.52
C GLY A 202 -14.08 -27.31 23.00
N LEU A 203 -13.40 -26.40 22.28
CA LEU A 203 -13.48 -26.24 20.83
C LEU A 203 -12.85 -27.39 20.00
N PRO A 204 -11.73 -28.07 20.43
CA PRO A 204 -11.08 -29.09 19.61
C PRO A 204 -12.02 -30.21 19.14
N LYS A 205 -13.03 -30.51 19.90
CA LYS A 205 -14.02 -31.58 19.60
C LYS A 205 -14.75 -31.34 18.29
N ALA A 206 -15.20 -30.10 18.03
CA ALA A 206 -15.90 -29.73 16.79
C ALA A 206 -15.86 -28.20 16.60
N PRO A 207 -14.71 -27.63 16.17
CA PRO A 207 -14.44 -26.20 16.20
C PRO A 207 -15.34 -25.36 15.29
N SER A 208 -15.99 -25.95 14.29
CA SER A 208 -16.92 -25.24 13.42
C SER A 208 -18.36 -25.20 13.99
N THR A 209 -18.77 -26.20 14.77
CA THR A 209 -20.14 -26.34 15.25
C THR A 209 -20.33 -26.02 16.73
N LEU A 210 -19.24 -26.10 17.54
CA LEU A 210 -19.22 -25.73 18.96
C LEU A 210 -18.62 -24.33 19.19
N ASN A 211 -18.54 -23.55 18.16
CA ASN A 211 -17.98 -22.21 18.10
C ASN A 211 -18.97 -21.20 18.71
N PRO A 212 -18.57 -20.38 19.68
CA PRO A 212 -19.48 -19.46 20.36
C PRO A 212 -20.09 -18.40 19.43
N LEU A 213 -19.48 -18.11 18.28
CA LEU A 213 -20.00 -17.17 17.29
C LEU A 213 -21.01 -17.82 16.34
N ALA A 214 -20.81 -19.10 16.02
CA ALA A 214 -21.69 -19.82 15.11
C ALA A 214 -22.91 -20.46 15.83
N ASN A 215 -22.70 -20.94 17.05
CA ASN A 215 -23.77 -21.62 17.85
C ASN A 215 -23.53 -21.38 19.35
N PRO A 216 -23.95 -20.22 19.89
CA PRO A 216 -23.73 -19.87 21.29
C PRO A 216 -24.28 -20.88 22.30
N GLU A 217 -25.46 -21.46 22.03
CA GLU A 217 -26.06 -22.42 22.96
C GLU A 217 -25.28 -23.74 23.04
N ALA A 218 -24.86 -24.29 21.90
CA ALA A 218 -24.05 -25.50 21.87
C ALA A 218 -22.66 -25.24 22.48
N ALA A 219 -22.09 -24.05 22.24
CA ALA A 219 -20.86 -23.62 22.84
C ALA A 219 -20.93 -23.51 24.36
N LYS A 220 -22.03 -22.93 24.92
CA LYS A 220 -22.27 -22.83 26.35
C LYS A 220 -22.36 -24.22 26.99
N LYS A 221 -23.16 -25.12 26.44
CA LYS A 221 -23.27 -26.53 26.90
C LYS A 221 -21.90 -27.23 26.88
N ARG A 222 -21.06 -26.94 25.87
CA ARG A 222 -19.74 -27.56 25.79
C ARG A 222 -18.76 -26.96 26.82
N ARG A 223 -18.77 -25.63 27.04
CA ARG A 223 -18.01 -24.96 28.10
C ARG A 223 -18.38 -25.54 29.49
N ASP A 224 -19.67 -25.62 29.77
CA ASP A 224 -20.19 -26.14 31.04
C ASP A 224 -19.78 -27.59 31.30
N HIS A 225 -19.74 -28.41 30.24
CA HIS A 225 -19.19 -29.77 30.33
C HIS A 225 -17.68 -29.78 30.67
N VAL A 226 -16.89 -28.87 30.11
CA VAL A 226 -15.47 -28.74 30.44
C VAL A 226 -15.30 -28.35 31.92
N LEU A 227 -16.06 -27.36 32.41
CA LEU A 227 -16.07 -26.95 33.80
C LEU A 227 -16.43 -28.10 34.76
N SER A 228 -17.47 -28.88 34.43
CA SER A 228 -17.84 -30.09 35.18
C SER A 228 -16.68 -31.09 35.26
N ARG A 229 -15.97 -31.33 34.14
CA ARG A 229 -14.81 -32.23 34.14
C ARG A 229 -13.66 -31.72 34.97
N MET A 230 -13.42 -30.37 34.99
CA MET A 230 -12.40 -29.76 35.85
C MET A 230 -12.73 -29.93 37.35
N LEU A 231 -14.00 -29.73 37.72
CA LEU A 231 -14.47 -29.94 39.09
C LEU A 231 -14.32 -31.42 39.51
N GLU A 232 -14.79 -32.37 38.67
CA GLU A 232 -14.69 -33.81 38.92
C GLU A 232 -13.24 -34.28 39.15
N GLN A 233 -12.26 -33.58 38.57
CA GLN A 233 -10.85 -33.90 38.69
C GLN A 233 -10.13 -33.07 39.78
N GLY A 234 -10.88 -32.23 40.50
CA GLY A 234 -10.31 -31.40 41.58
C GLY A 234 -9.40 -30.28 41.09
N TYR A 235 -9.49 -29.86 39.82
CA TYR A 235 -8.72 -28.74 39.32
C TYR A 235 -9.31 -27.40 39.73
N ILE A 236 -10.59 -27.33 40.01
CA ILE A 236 -11.30 -26.12 40.47
C ILE A 236 -12.17 -26.46 41.68
N THR A 237 -12.44 -25.44 42.51
CA THR A 237 -13.37 -25.55 43.64
C THR A 237 -14.82 -25.41 43.17
N GLN A 238 -15.77 -25.79 44.03
CA GLN A 238 -17.20 -25.68 43.75
C GLN A 238 -17.61 -24.22 43.53
N GLU A 239 -17.06 -23.30 44.31
CA GLU A 239 -17.31 -21.86 44.19
C GLU A 239 -16.84 -21.30 42.85
N ALA A 240 -15.63 -21.69 42.38
CA ALA A 240 -15.10 -21.30 41.09
C ALA A 240 -15.94 -21.87 39.94
N TYR A 241 -16.41 -23.12 40.06
CA TYR A 241 -17.32 -23.75 39.11
C TYR A 241 -18.65 -22.98 39.00
N ASP A 242 -19.28 -22.67 40.14
CA ASP A 242 -20.59 -22.01 40.17
C ASP A 242 -20.47 -20.56 39.62
N ALA A 243 -19.37 -19.87 39.88
CA ALA A 243 -19.10 -18.57 39.32
C ALA A 243 -18.91 -18.61 37.77
N ALA A 244 -18.12 -19.58 37.28
CA ALA A 244 -17.86 -19.74 35.86
C ALA A 244 -19.09 -20.18 35.05
N LEU A 245 -19.99 -20.97 35.64
CA LEU A 245 -21.28 -21.34 35.02
C LEU A 245 -22.20 -20.15 34.78
N LYS A 246 -22.22 -19.19 35.74
CA LYS A 246 -23.04 -17.97 35.64
C LYS A 246 -22.53 -16.97 34.64
N ALA A 247 -21.25 -17.06 34.30
CA ALA A 247 -20.63 -16.15 33.32
C ALA A 247 -21.25 -16.28 31.94
N ASP A 248 -21.51 -15.16 31.28
CA ASP A 248 -21.93 -15.12 29.88
C ASP A 248 -20.75 -15.50 28.96
N LEU A 249 -21.04 -15.98 27.75
CA LEU A 249 -20.00 -16.39 26.81
C LEU A 249 -19.09 -15.23 26.39
N ASN A 250 -19.62 -14.01 26.34
CA ASN A 250 -18.92 -12.75 25.99
C ASN A 250 -17.95 -12.86 24.80
N ALA A 251 -18.21 -13.81 23.90
CA ALA A 251 -17.39 -14.02 22.71
C ALA A 251 -17.93 -13.19 21.57
N SER A 252 -17.07 -12.42 20.94
CA SER A 252 -17.35 -11.69 19.71
C SER A 252 -16.19 -11.88 18.72
N TYR A 253 -16.46 -11.68 17.43
CA TYR A 253 -15.41 -11.79 16.43
C TYR A 253 -14.49 -10.59 16.49
N HIS A 254 -13.24 -10.83 16.83
CA HIS A 254 -12.18 -9.84 16.80
C HIS A 254 -11.27 -10.17 15.61
N ASP A 255 -11.31 -9.33 14.58
CA ASP A 255 -10.26 -9.38 13.58
C ASP A 255 -8.98 -8.81 14.21
N LEU A 256 -7.80 -9.26 13.76
CA LEU A 256 -6.57 -8.51 13.98
C LEU A 256 -6.80 -7.14 13.35
N LYS A 257 -7.21 -6.16 14.18
CA LYS A 257 -7.54 -4.83 13.67
C LYS A 257 -6.26 -4.24 13.13
N THR A 258 -6.21 -4.06 11.83
CA THR A 258 -5.28 -3.10 11.21
C THR A 258 -5.39 -1.80 12.00
N GLU A 259 -4.30 -1.41 12.66
CA GLU A 259 -4.25 -0.19 13.46
C GLU A 259 -4.13 1.05 12.55
N LEU A 260 -3.54 0.87 11.38
CA LEU A 260 -3.36 1.90 10.35
C LEU A 260 -3.73 1.37 8.97
N ARG A 261 -4.66 2.03 8.30
CA ARG A 261 -5.07 1.65 6.93
C ARG A 261 -4.04 2.13 5.90
N ALA A 262 -3.18 1.23 5.44
CA ALA A 262 -2.19 1.48 4.38
C ALA A 262 -2.02 0.27 3.44
N PRO A 263 -3.11 -0.22 2.80
CA PRO A 263 -3.08 -1.47 2.06
C PRO A 263 -2.17 -1.43 0.82
N TYR A 264 -2.01 -0.29 0.15
CA TYR A 264 -1.07 -0.13 -0.98
C TYR A 264 0.39 -0.28 -0.55
N VAL A 265 0.72 0.20 0.65
CA VAL A 265 2.05 0.04 1.25
C VAL A 265 2.28 -1.42 1.63
N ALA A 266 1.31 -2.02 2.33
CA ALA A 266 1.39 -3.40 2.79
C ALA A 266 1.58 -4.37 1.62
N GLU A 267 0.84 -4.17 0.52
CA GLU A 267 0.98 -5.01 -0.68
C GLU A 267 2.33 -4.80 -1.36
N LEU A 268 2.80 -3.56 -1.50
CA LEU A 268 4.13 -3.29 -2.06
C LEU A 268 5.25 -3.94 -1.23
N ALA A 269 5.17 -3.87 0.11
CA ALA A 269 6.12 -4.52 0.99
C ALA A 269 6.05 -6.05 0.86
N ARG A 270 4.83 -6.64 0.76
CA ARG A 270 4.63 -8.07 0.54
C ARG A 270 5.26 -8.53 -0.78
N GLU A 271 5.02 -7.81 -1.88
CA GLU A 271 5.60 -8.13 -3.19
C GLU A 271 7.14 -8.09 -3.17
N GLN A 272 7.72 -7.08 -2.50
CA GLN A 272 9.18 -6.98 -2.35
C GLN A 272 9.75 -8.14 -1.51
N LEU A 273 9.08 -8.51 -0.41
CA LEU A 273 9.48 -9.66 0.39
C LEU A 273 9.38 -10.98 -0.38
N GLU A 274 8.31 -11.17 -1.13
CA GLU A 274 8.12 -12.38 -1.95
C GLU A 274 9.24 -12.53 -2.99
N GLN A 275 9.70 -11.42 -3.57
CA GLN A 275 10.89 -11.42 -4.45
C GLN A 275 12.18 -11.78 -3.70
N MET A 276 12.32 -11.42 -2.42
CA MET A 276 13.53 -11.69 -1.61
C MET A 276 13.55 -13.10 -1.02
N TYR A 277 12.40 -13.60 -0.55
CA TYR A 277 12.31 -14.83 0.26
C TYR A 277 11.33 -15.89 -0.28
N GLY A 278 10.62 -15.61 -1.39
CA GLY A 278 9.64 -16.54 -1.96
C GLY A 278 8.43 -16.79 -1.04
N ASP A 279 7.80 -17.95 -1.20
CA ASP A 279 6.57 -18.33 -0.46
C ASP A 279 6.78 -18.49 1.05
N SER A 280 8.02 -18.57 1.54
CA SER A 280 8.34 -18.68 2.97
C SER A 280 7.82 -17.51 3.78
N ILE A 281 7.60 -16.37 3.17
CA ILE A 281 7.04 -15.18 3.83
C ILE A 281 5.68 -15.43 4.48
N TYR A 282 4.88 -16.39 3.96
CA TYR A 282 3.55 -16.69 4.50
C TYR A 282 3.57 -17.69 5.66
N THR A 283 4.73 -18.26 5.96
CA THR A 283 4.88 -19.37 6.92
C THR A 283 5.87 -19.12 8.03
N ASP A 284 6.90 -18.32 7.79
CA ASP A 284 8.07 -18.22 8.68
C ASP A 284 7.96 -17.09 9.72
N GLY A 285 6.84 -16.34 9.69
CA GLY A 285 6.52 -15.37 10.73
C GLY A 285 7.33 -14.10 10.64
N PHE A 286 7.62 -13.65 9.43
CA PHE A 286 8.30 -12.38 9.23
C PHE A 286 7.50 -11.21 9.80
N ARG A 287 8.21 -10.31 10.47
CA ARG A 287 7.74 -9.01 10.93
C ARG A 287 8.48 -7.93 10.17
N VAL A 288 7.76 -7.16 9.40
CA VAL A 288 8.33 -6.13 8.52
C VAL A 288 7.95 -4.76 9.02
N TYR A 289 8.94 -3.97 9.35
CA TYR A 289 8.77 -2.57 9.70
C TYR A 289 9.05 -1.73 8.47
N THR A 290 8.02 -1.04 8.01
CA THR A 290 8.13 -0.13 6.88
C THR A 290 8.68 1.22 7.32
N THR A 291 8.97 2.10 6.35
CA THR A 291 9.39 3.49 6.60
C THR A 291 8.21 4.44 6.83
N ILE A 292 6.98 3.93 6.75
CA ILE A 292 5.74 4.72 6.85
C ILE A 292 5.56 5.29 8.25
N ASP A 293 5.34 6.59 8.33
CA ASP A 293 4.90 7.29 9.53
C ASP A 293 3.37 7.21 9.63
N SER A 294 2.86 6.77 10.79
CA SER A 294 1.42 6.53 10.95
C SER A 294 0.59 7.80 10.87
N HIS A 295 1.08 8.92 11.37
CA HIS A 295 0.39 10.20 11.34
C HIS A 295 0.34 10.78 9.93
N LEU A 296 1.46 10.73 9.21
CA LEU A 296 1.54 11.20 7.83
C LEU A 296 0.68 10.33 6.91
N GLN A 297 0.65 9.01 7.12
CA GLN A 297 -0.20 8.12 6.35
C GLN A 297 -1.70 8.38 6.58
N LEU A 298 -2.12 8.61 7.81
CA LEU A 298 -3.49 8.98 8.14
C LEU A 298 -3.91 10.27 7.41
N ASN A 299 -3.05 11.31 7.48
CA ASN A 299 -3.29 12.58 6.79
C ASN A 299 -3.31 12.42 5.26
N ALA A 300 -2.44 11.57 4.70
CA ALA A 300 -2.46 11.26 3.26
C ALA A 300 -3.78 10.59 2.84
N ASN A 301 -4.25 9.61 3.62
CA ASN A 301 -5.53 8.94 3.37
C ASN A 301 -6.68 9.95 3.38
N GLN A 302 -6.71 10.85 4.35
CA GLN A 302 -7.76 11.87 4.48
C GLN A 302 -7.70 12.88 3.33
N SER A 303 -6.51 13.41 3.02
CA SER A 303 -6.32 14.41 1.96
C SER A 303 -6.72 13.88 0.58
N VAL A 304 -6.38 12.63 0.25
CA VAL A 304 -6.80 11.99 -1.01
C VAL A 304 -8.31 11.78 -1.04
N ARG A 305 -8.89 11.25 0.05
CA ARG A 305 -10.32 11.01 0.17
C ARG A 305 -11.12 12.29 -0.01
N ASP A 306 -10.79 13.32 0.75
CA ASP A 306 -11.55 14.57 0.76
C ASP A 306 -11.40 15.35 -0.54
N SER A 307 -10.21 15.32 -1.16
CA SER A 307 -9.99 15.93 -2.46
C SER A 307 -10.79 15.27 -3.58
N LEU A 308 -10.90 13.94 -3.58
CA LEU A 308 -11.72 13.20 -4.55
C LEU A 308 -13.21 13.45 -4.35
N LEU A 309 -13.68 13.49 -3.09
CA LEU A 309 -15.07 13.82 -2.79
C LEU A 309 -15.40 15.27 -3.16
N ALA A 310 -14.48 16.20 -2.89
CA ALA A 310 -14.65 17.60 -3.27
C ALA A 310 -14.65 17.81 -4.79
N TYR A 311 -13.79 17.08 -5.53
CA TYR A 311 -13.81 17.04 -6.99
C TYR A 311 -15.18 16.57 -7.48
N ASP A 312 -15.66 15.46 -6.97
CA ASP A 312 -16.91 14.83 -7.37
C ASP A 312 -18.14 15.75 -7.08
N GLN A 313 -18.12 16.46 -5.95
CA GLN A 313 -19.13 17.47 -5.62
C GLN A 313 -19.13 18.66 -6.59
N ARG A 314 -17.97 19.13 -7.03
CA ARG A 314 -17.87 20.21 -8.02
C ARG A 314 -18.42 19.81 -9.40
N HIS A 315 -18.33 18.52 -9.73
CA HIS A 315 -18.79 17.97 -11.01
C HIS A 315 -20.22 17.43 -10.99
N GLY A 316 -20.92 17.52 -9.84
CA GLY A 316 -22.34 17.26 -9.70
C GLY A 316 -22.74 15.86 -9.32
N TYR A 317 -23.99 15.72 -8.95
CA TYR A 317 -24.58 14.47 -8.47
C TYR A 317 -25.08 13.63 -9.66
N ARG A 318 -24.74 12.33 -9.64
CA ARG A 318 -25.06 11.38 -10.73
C ARG A 318 -26.33 10.54 -10.48
N GLY A 319 -27.02 10.82 -9.37
CA GLY A 319 -28.19 10.06 -8.95
C GLY A 319 -27.88 8.98 -7.91
N PRO A 320 -28.93 8.31 -7.42
CA PRO A 320 -28.82 7.21 -6.44
C PRO A 320 -28.17 5.97 -7.07
N ILE A 321 -27.76 5.03 -6.23
CA ILE A 321 -27.21 3.71 -6.65
C ILE A 321 -28.35 2.86 -7.24
N ASP A 322 -29.51 2.88 -6.58
CA ASP A 322 -30.69 2.09 -6.87
C ASP A 322 -31.92 2.76 -6.24
N ASN A 323 -33.14 2.26 -6.50
CA ASN A 323 -34.32 2.67 -5.76
C ASN A 323 -35.08 1.45 -5.25
N LEU A 324 -35.30 1.39 -3.94
CA LEU A 324 -35.91 0.26 -3.24
C LEU A 324 -37.46 0.32 -3.23
N GLY A 325 -38.04 1.33 -3.88
CA GLY A 325 -39.49 1.55 -3.96
C GLY A 325 -40.04 2.38 -2.79
N THR A 326 -41.35 2.32 -2.55
CA THR A 326 -42.00 3.10 -1.52
C THR A 326 -41.68 2.56 -0.12
N PRO A 327 -41.30 3.43 0.83
CA PRO A 327 -41.04 3.00 2.23
C PRO A 327 -42.34 2.47 2.87
N ALA A 328 -42.24 1.32 3.54
CA ALA A 328 -43.28 0.73 4.34
C ALA A 328 -42.67 -0.05 5.50
N LEU A 329 -43.35 -0.09 6.64
CA LEU A 329 -42.80 -0.72 7.86
C LEU A 329 -42.46 -2.21 7.68
N ASP A 330 -43.27 -2.93 6.91
CA ASP A 330 -43.08 -4.32 6.57
C ASP A 330 -41.88 -4.59 5.62
N LYS A 331 -41.36 -3.55 4.97
CA LYS A 331 -40.20 -3.65 4.06
C LYS A 331 -38.88 -3.24 4.71
N MET A 332 -38.87 -2.72 5.90
CA MET A 332 -37.64 -2.18 6.53
C MET A 332 -36.56 -3.26 6.72
N ASP A 333 -36.95 -4.49 7.07
CA ASP A 333 -36.02 -5.61 7.21
C ASP A 333 -35.40 -6.02 5.84
N GLU A 334 -36.19 -6.00 4.78
CA GLU A 334 -35.71 -6.26 3.42
C GLU A 334 -34.73 -5.16 2.97
N TRP A 335 -35.04 -3.89 3.21
CA TRP A 335 -34.18 -2.77 2.93
C TRP A 335 -32.86 -2.86 3.71
N GLN A 336 -32.92 -3.20 5.00
CA GLN A 336 -31.73 -3.39 5.83
C GLN A 336 -30.86 -4.54 5.29
N LEU A 337 -31.47 -5.63 4.81
CA LEU A 337 -30.73 -6.72 4.16
C LEU A 337 -30.07 -6.24 2.87
N ARG A 338 -30.72 -5.38 2.08
CA ARG A 338 -30.15 -4.79 0.85
C ARG A 338 -28.99 -3.86 1.19
N LEU A 339 -29.11 -3.02 2.22
CA LEU A 339 -28.03 -2.18 2.73
C LEU A 339 -26.82 -3.01 3.15
N LYS A 340 -27.03 -4.12 3.89
CA LYS A 340 -25.95 -5.04 4.30
C LYS A 340 -25.22 -5.72 3.13
N LYS A 341 -25.88 -5.86 1.98
CA LYS A 341 -25.27 -6.38 0.74
C LYS A 341 -24.52 -5.32 -0.04
N THR A 342 -24.77 -4.04 0.21
CA THR A 342 -24.10 -2.91 -0.44
C THR A 342 -22.83 -2.56 0.34
N PRO A 343 -21.63 -2.59 -0.27
CA PRO A 343 -20.39 -2.41 0.48
C PRO A 343 -20.23 -0.98 1.00
N THR A 344 -19.72 -0.84 2.21
CA THR A 344 -19.17 0.41 2.71
C THR A 344 -17.79 0.62 2.12
N ILE A 345 -17.56 1.75 1.42
CA ILE A 345 -16.32 2.01 0.68
C ILE A 345 -15.67 3.29 1.21
N ASN A 346 -14.48 3.18 1.76
CA ASN A 346 -13.70 4.30 2.30
C ASN A 346 -14.51 5.26 3.19
N GLY A 347 -15.32 4.70 4.10
CA GLY A 347 -16.17 5.48 5.02
C GLY A 347 -17.44 6.07 4.38
N LEU A 348 -17.75 5.72 3.13
CA LEU A 348 -19.06 5.97 2.54
C LEU A 348 -19.99 4.81 2.89
N GLU A 349 -21.02 5.08 3.68
CA GLU A 349 -22.01 4.12 4.16
C GLU A 349 -23.23 4.12 3.24
N PRO A 350 -23.76 2.94 2.81
CA PRO A 350 -25.03 2.89 2.11
C PRO A 350 -26.18 3.23 3.05
N ALA A 351 -27.15 3.99 2.56
CA ALA A 351 -28.36 4.35 3.28
C ALA A 351 -29.56 4.44 2.35
N ALA A 352 -30.78 4.22 2.85
CA ALA A 352 -32.01 4.27 2.07
C ALA A 352 -32.89 5.44 2.52
N VAL A 353 -33.39 6.23 1.57
CA VAL A 353 -34.24 7.41 1.85
C VAL A 353 -35.63 6.94 2.27
N VAL A 354 -36.07 7.31 3.49
CA VAL A 354 -37.39 6.93 4.03
C VAL A 354 -38.36 8.10 4.11
N GLU A 355 -37.86 9.32 4.26
CA GLU A 355 -38.68 10.51 4.36
C GLU A 355 -37.97 11.73 3.78
N LEU A 356 -38.73 12.61 3.15
CA LEU A 356 -38.24 13.88 2.61
C LEU A 356 -39.09 15.04 3.08
N THR A 357 -38.43 16.03 3.68
CA THR A 357 -38.99 17.37 3.88
C THR A 357 -38.33 18.36 2.92
N PRO A 358 -38.77 19.58 2.77
CA PRO A 358 -38.10 20.55 1.90
C PRO A 358 -36.61 20.75 2.20
N GLU A 359 -36.19 20.62 3.45
CA GLU A 359 -34.82 20.92 3.92
C GLU A 359 -34.06 19.73 4.47
N THR A 360 -34.69 18.57 4.64
CA THR A 360 -34.04 17.40 5.22
C THR A 360 -34.40 16.10 4.50
N ALA A 361 -33.53 15.13 4.53
CA ALA A 361 -33.79 13.74 4.14
C ALA A 361 -33.53 12.83 5.34
N THR A 362 -34.54 12.06 5.76
CA THR A 362 -34.37 10.97 6.75
C THR A 362 -33.99 9.71 6.01
N VAL A 363 -32.94 9.05 6.47
CA VAL A 363 -32.43 7.82 5.84
C VAL A 363 -32.27 6.68 6.85
N LEU A 364 -32.57 5.46 6.43
CA LEU A 364 -32.29 4.21 7.15
C LEU A 364 -30.83 3.83 6.91
N ARG A 365 -30.07 3.66 7.98
CA ARG A 365 -28.66 3.28 7.96
C ARG A 365 -28.43 1.78 8.02
N LEU A 366 -27.21 1.38 7.75
CA LEU A 366 -26.77 -0.03 7.79
C LEU A 366 -27.01 -0.73 9.14
N ASN A 367 -26.92 0.00 10.24
CA ASN A 367 -27.16 -0.51 11.61
C ASN A 367 -28.64 -0.55 12.01
N GLY A 368 -29.55 -0.15 11.12
CA GLY A 368 -30.99 -0.10 11.38
C GLY A 368 -31.50 1.19 12.02
N GLU A 369 -30.60 2.13 12.32
CA GLU A 369 -30.96 3.44 12.86
C GLU A 369 -31.39 4.41 11.76
N PHE A 370 -32.26 5.34 12.10
CA PHE A 370 -32.60 6.45 11.23
C PHE A 370 -31.73 7.67 11.55
N THR A 371 -31.32 8.37 10.50
CA THR A 371 -30.56 9.61 10.64
C THR A 371 -31.04 10.65 9.65
N ILE A 372 -30.80 11.92 9.98
CA ILE A 372 -31.23 13.07 9.18
C ILE A 372 -30.01 13.66 8.46
N ILE A 373 -30.16 13.87 7.16
CA ILE A 373 -29.23 14.65 6.35
C ILE A 373 -29.84 16.05 6.22
N PRO A 374 -29.21 17.08 6.79
CA PRO A 374 -29.68 18.47 6.70
C PRO A 374 -29.38 19.06 5.31
N TRP A 375 -30.02 20.19 4.99
CA TRP A 375 -29.89 20.86 3.68
C TRP A 375 -28.45 21.16 3.28
N ASP A 376 -27.59 21.59 4.21
CA ASP A 376 -26.18 21.85 3.92
C ASP A 376 -25.42 20.59 3.47
N GLY A 377 -25.89 19.39 3.87
CA GLY A 377 -25.40 18.09 3.41
C GLY A 377 -25.94 17.66 2.05
N LEU A 378 -26.97 18.30 1.52
CA LEU A 378 -27.67 17.96 0.27
C LEU A 378 -27.52 19.03 -0.82
N SER A 379 -27.44 20.30 -0.45
CA SER A 379 -27.51 21.46 -1.36
C SER A 379 -26.46 21.53 -2.46
N TRP A 380 -25.35 20.81 -2.31
CA TRP A 380 -24.30 20.69 -3.33
C TRP A 380 -24.74 19.87 -4.55
N ALA A 381 -25.75 18.98 -4.40
CA ALA A 381 -26.08 17.89 -5.31
C ALA A 381 -26.86 18.40 -6.55
N ARG A 382 -26.22 19.27 -7.33
CA ARG A 382 -26.70 19.64 -8.66
C ARG A 382 -26.59 18.43 -9.59
N THR A 383 -27.60 18.17 -10.35
CA THR A 383 -27.59 17.07 -11.34
C THR A 383 -26.44 17.25 -12.34
N GLN A 384 -25.59 16.25 -12.52
CA GLN A 384 -24.61 16.22 -13.60
C GLN A 384 -25.32 15.92 -14.92
N ILE A 385 -25.37 16.89 -15.82
CA ILE A 385 -25.95 16.70 -17.18
C ILE A 385 -24.92 15.99 -18.06
N ASN A 386 -23.73 16.52 -18.10
CA ASN A 386 -22.56 15.90 -18.74
C ASN A 386 -21.27 16.38 -18.05
N ALA A 387 -20.11 16.14 -18.66
CA ALA A 387 -18.80 16.50 -18.07
C ALA A 387 -18.63 18.01 -17.88
N ASP A 388 -19.24 18.85 -18.71
CA ASP A 388 -19.09 20.31 -18.73
C ASP A 388 -20.27 21.06 -18.09
N TYR A 389 -21.43 20.43 -17.98
CA TYR A 389 -22.65 21.11 -17.59
C TYR A 389 -23.36 20.48 -16.41
N LEU A 390 -23.69 21.34 -15.45
CA LEU A 390 -24.50 21.01 -14.29
C LEU A 390 -25.91 21.56 -14.43
N GLY A 391 -26.89 20.84 -13.92
CA GLY A 391 -28.25 21.28 -13.77
C GLY A 391 -28.37 22.52 -12.86
N PRO A 392 -29.58 23.08 -12.70
CA PRO A 392 -29.83 24.19 -11.81
C PRO A 392 -29.50 23.82 -10.36
N LYS A 393 -29.24 24.83 -9.52
CA LYS A 393 -29.07 24.60 -8.08
C LYS A 393 -30.40 24.12 -7.49
N PRO A 394 -30.41 23.00 -6.75
CA PRO A 394 -31.64 22.52 -6.12
C PRO A 394 -32.08 23.51 -5.03
N LYS A 395 -33.38 23.58 -4.80
CA LYS A 395 -34.00 24.46 -3.79
C LYS A 395 -34.67 23.67 -2.67
N GLN A 396 -34.88 22.36 -2.89
CA GLN A 396 -35.48 21.44 -1.94
C GLN A 396 -35.03 20.01 -2.20
N THR A 397 -35.14 19.14 -1.21
CA THR A 397 -34.66 17.77 -1.22
C THR A 397 -35.25 16.89 -2.33
N SER A 398 -36.55 17.07 -2.64
CA SER A 398 -37.26 16.33 -3.69
C SER A 398 -36.77 16.62 -5.10
N GLN A 399 -35.92 17.65 -5.29
CA GLN A 399 -35.22 17.89 -6.56
C GLN A 399 -33.91 17.11 -6.67
N ILE A 400 -33.49 16.45 -5.57
CA ILE A 400 -32.23 15.70 -5.47
C ILE A 400 -32.51 14.21 -5.31
N LEU A 401 -33.44 13.84 -4.43
CA LEU A 401 -33.70 12.47 -3.98
C LEU A 401 -35.18 12.14 -4.07
N ASN A 402 -35.50 10.86 -4.23
CA ASN A 402 -36.83 10.30 -4.13
C ASN A 402 -36.92 9.35 -2.93
N LEU A 403 -38.14 9.05 -2.49
CA LEU A 403 -38.37 7.99 -1.51
C LEU A 403 -37.87 6.64 -2.04
N GLY A 404 -37.22 5.87 -1.18
CA GLY A 404 -36.65 4.59 -1.54
C GLY A 404 -35.27 4.65 -2.22
N ASP A 405 -34.73 5.84 -2.50
CA ASP A 405 -33.40 5.94 -3.10
C ASP A 405 -32.35 5.31 -2.20
N LEU A 406 -31.56 4.40 -2.75
CA LEU A 406 -30.35 3.83 -2.15
C LEU A 406 -29.18 4.75 -2.51
N ILE A 407 -28.60 5.38 -1.51
CA ILE A 407 -27.54 6.38 -1.66
C ILE A 407 -26.31 6.03 -0.82
N TYR A 408 -25.20 6.68 -1.08
CA TYR A 408 -24.10 6.76 -0.12
C TYR A 408 -24.20 8.00 0.73
N ILE A 409 -23.86 7.86 2.02
CA ILE A 409 -23.71 8.96 2.97
C ILE A 409 -22.29 8.97 3.52
N SER A 410 -21.80 10.16 3.85
CA SER A 410 -20.57 10.36 4.63
C SER A 410 -20.93 11.15 5.89
N HIS A 411 -20.11 11.04 6.94
CA HIS A 411 -20.30 11.81 8.17
C HIS A 411 -19.00 12.50 8.61
N THR A 412 -19.14 13.65 9.24
CA THR A 412 -18.06 14.35 9.94
C THR A 412 -18.60 14.74 11.31
N GLY A 413 -18.12 14.08 12.34
CA GLY A 413 -18.78 14.14 13.66
C GLY A 413 -20.21 13.61 13.57
N ASN A 414 -21.19 14.41 14.01
CA ASN A 414 -22.62 14.07 13.95
C ASN A 414 -23.34 14.57 12.69
N ASN A 415 -22.63 15.20 11.75
CA ASN A 415 -23.24 15.77 10.55
C ASN A 415 -23.15 14.77 9.40
N TYR A 416 -24.29 14.32 8.91
CA TYR A 416 -24.40 13.44 7.74
C TYR A 416 -24.57 14.25 6.45
N ARG A 417 -23.97 13.77 5.38
CA ARG A 417 -23.99 14.38 4.05
C ARG A 417 -24.23 13.34 2.98
N LEU A 418 -24.98 13.70 1.96
CA LEU A 418 -25.07 12.92 0.72
C LEU A 418 -23.66 12.81 0.09
N ALA A 419 -23.32 11.62 -0.33
CA ALA A 419 -22.06 11.32 -1.00
C ALA A 419 -22.30 10.41 -2.21
N GLN A 420 -21.28 10.29 -3.05
CA GLN A 420 -21.25 9.33 -4.15
C GLN A 420 -19.82 8.82 -4.34
N LEU A 421 -19.66 7.64 -4.94
CA LEU A 421 -18.35 7.07 -5.21
C LEU A 421 -17.66 7.88 -6.31
N PRO A 422 -16.45 8.40 -6.08
CA PRO A 422 -15.70 9.12 -7.10
C PRO A 422 -15.41 8.25 -8.32
N LYS A 423 -15.56 8.83 -9.52
CA LYS A 423 -15.11 8.22 -10.77
C LYS A 423 -13.63 8.49 -11.04
N ALA A 424 -13.18 9.69 -10.68
CA ALA A 424 -11.77 10.03 -10.73
C ALA A 424 -10.99 9.27 -9.65
N GLU A 425 -9.71 9.10 -9.90
CA GLU A 425 -8.76 8.51 -8.96
C GLU A 425 -7.66 9.53 -8.64
N ALA A 426 -7.01 9.36 -7.51
CA ALA A 426 -5.91 10.19 -7.09
C ALA A 426 -4.86 9.39 -6.34
N GLY A 427 -3.67 9.93 -6.27
CA GLY A 427 -2.59 9.36 -5.48
C GLY A 427 -1.74 10.44 -4.83
N LEU A 428 -1.17 10.07 -3.69
CA LEU A 428 -0.22 10.89 -2.96
C LEU A 428 0.95 10.02 -2.51
N VAL A 429 2.16 10.51 -2.69
CA VAL A 429 3.38 9.93 -2.11
C VAL A 429 4.19 11.03 -1.46
N ALA A 430 4.68 10.74 -0.25
CA ALA A 430 5.60 11.60 0.48
C ALA A 430 6.87 10.84 0.83
N ILE A 431 8.03 11.45 0.57
CA ILE A 431 9.33 10.85 0.89
C ILE A 431 10.20 11.82 1.70
N ASN A 432 11.10 11.27 2.48
CA ASN A 432 12.17 12.03 3.12
C ASN A 432 13.28 12.31 2.08
N PRO A 433 13.57 13.56 1.73
CA PRO A 433 14.59 13.89 0.74
C PRO A 433 16.03 13.63 1.22
N GLN A 434 16.26 13.39 2.51
CA GLN A 434 17.59 13.14 3.06
C GLN A 434 18.04 11.68 2.89
N ASN A 435 17.09 10.71 2.77
CA ASN A 435 17.45 9.30 2.67
C ASN A 435 16.52 8.47 1.76
N GLY A 436 15.49 9.08 1.20
CA GLY A 436 14.54 8.38 0.32
C GLY A 436 13.47 7.55 1.03
N ALA A 437 13.40 7.53 2.37
CA ALA A 437 12.35 6.80 3.08
C ALA A 437 10.95 7.26 2.64
N VAL A 438 10.08 6.34 2.26
CA VAL A 438 8.68 6.64 1.93
C VAL A 438 7.92 6.82 3.24
N LEU A 439 7.46 8.05 3.50
CA LEU A 439 6.81 8.44 4.73
C LEU A 439 5.29 8.20 4.71
N ALA A 440 4.68 8.37 3.54
CA ALA A 440 3.27 8.09 3.30
C ALA A 440 3.05 7.74 1.82
N MET A 441 2.10 6.83 1.55
CA MET A 441 1.74 6.45 0.19
C MET A 441 0.29 5.97 0.12
N ILE A 442 -0.49 6.54 -0.81
CA ILE A 442 -1.83 6.10 -1.15
C ILE A 442 -2.03 6.14 -2.67
N GLY A 443 -2.43 5.02 -3.26
CA GLY A 443 -2.50 4.83 -4.71
C GLY A 443 -3.90 4.88 -5.33
N GLY A 444 -4.93 5.32 -4.60
CA GLY A 444 -6.30 5.42 -5.09
C GLY A 444 -7.30 5.72 -3.99
N PHE A 445 -8.58 5.91 -4.35
CA PHE A 445 -9.66 6.19 -3.40
C PHE A 445 -9.87 5.05 -2.40
N ASP A 446 -9.93 3.81 -2.91
CA ASP A 446 -10.14 2.63 -2.07
C ASP A 446 -9.45 1.41 -2.68
N TYR A 447 -8.70 0.68 -1.84
CA TYR A 447 -7.94 -0.50 -2.28
C TYR A 447 -8.84 -1.68 -2.68
N GLN A 448 -10.01 -1.84 -2.06
CA GLN A 448 -10.94 -2.92 -2.43
C GLN A 448 -11.61 -2.63 -3.77
N LYS A 449 -11.85 -1.34 -4.09
CA LYS A 449 -12.34 -0.91 -5.40
C LYS A 449 -11.29 -1.09 -6.49
N SER A 450 -10.02 -0.74 -6.22
CA SER A 450 -8.91 -0.87 -7.16
C SER A 450 -7.59 -1.17 -6.43
N LYS A 451 -7.04 -2.35 -6.67
CA LYS A 451 -5.74 -2.77 -6.14
C LYS A 451 -4.56 -2.12 -6.88
N PHE A 452 -4.82 -1.48 -8.01
CA PHE A 452 -3.79 -0.85 -8.81
C PHE A 452 -3.16 0.34 -8.08
N ASN A 453 -1.89 0.18 -7.69
CA ASN A 453 -1.13 1.22 -7.00
C ASN A 453 -0.61 2.26 -8.01
N ARG A 454 -1.31 3.39 -8.10
CA ARG A 454 -0.99 4.44 -9.09
C ARG A 454 0.33 5.15 -8.79
N ILE A 455 0.83 5.06 -7.57
CA ILE A 455 2.09 5.70 -7.19
C ILE A 455 3.30 5.04 -7.86
N VAL A 456 3.30 3.72 -7.96
CA VAL A 456 4.44 2.96 -8.50
C VAL A 456 4.18 2.41 -9.90
N ASN A 457 2.90 2.22 -10.29
CA ASN A 457 2.54 1.53 -11.53
C ASN A 457 1.95 2.44 -12.61
N ALA A 458 1.28 3.58 -12.25
CA ALA A 458 0.70 4.46 -13.24
C ALA A 458 1.75 5.34 -13.88
N LYS A 459 2.07 5.08 -15.15
CA LYS A 459 2.91 5.94 -15.97
C LYS A 459 2.03 7.01 -16.63
N ARG A 460 2.19 8.26 -16.21
CA ARG A 460 1.39 9.41 -16.63
C ARG A 460 2.27 10.57 -17.06
N GLN A 461 1.76 11.43 -17.90
CA GLN A 461 2.48 12.64 -18.28
C GLN A 461 2.44 13.66 -17.13
N PRO A 462 3.60 14.15 -16.64
CA PRO A 462 3.65 15.14 -15.57
C PRO A 462 3.27 16.56 -16.02
N GLY A 463 3.19 16.79 -17.33
CA GLY A 463 2.89 18.10 -17.87
C GLY A 463 3.89 19.17 -17.37
N SER A 464 3.39 20.35 -17.10
CA SER A 464 4.26 21.49 -16.66
C SER A 464 5.01 21.27 -15.34
N SER A 465 4.71 20.23 -14.54
CA SER A 465 5.51 19.90 -13.36
C SER A 465 6.89 19.33 -13.74
N PHE A 466 7.12 19.00 -15.00
CA PHE A 466 8.40 18.56 -15.53
C PHE A 466 9.35 19.73 -15.89
N LYS A 467 8.83 20.95 -16.08
CA LYS A 467 9.62 22.13 -16.47
C LYS A 467 10.83 22.42 -15.59
N PRO A 468 10.79 22.30 -14.25
CA PRO A 468 11.95 22.54 -13.41
C PRO A 468 13.21 21.79 -13.84
N PHE A 469 13.08 20.57 -14.35
CA PHE A 469 14.21 19.77 -14.83
C PHE A 469 14.81 20.31 -16.14
N ILE A 470 13.96 20.84 -17.04
CA ILE A 470 14.40 21.48 -18.28
C ILE A 470 15.18 22.76 -17.96
N TYR A 471 14.67 23.54 -16.99
CA TYR A 471 15.34 24.79 -16.59
C TYR A 471 16.61 24.51 -15.76
N ALA A 472 16.66 23.44 -14.97
CA ALA A 472 17.90 23.01 -14.33
C ALA A 472 18.98 22.67 -15.37
N ALA A 473 18.61 21.94 -16.44
CA ALA A 473 19.51 21.69 -17.57
C ALA A 473 19.95 22.99 -18.28
N ALA A 474 19.06 23.98 -18.37
CA ALA A 474 19.37 25.27 -18.97
C ALA A 474 20.37 26.08 -18.10
N LEU A 475 20.20 26.08 -16.78
CA LEU A 475 21.11 26.71 -15.84
C LEU A 475 22.50 26.04 -15.87
N ASP A 476 22.54 24.69 -15.88
CA ASP A 476 23.77 23.90 -15.97
C ASP A 476 24.54 24.21 -17.30
N LYS A 477 23.79 24.54 -18.36
CA LYS A 477 24.35 24.94 -19.65
C LYS A 477 24.70 26.47 -19.73
N GLY A 478 24.56 27.19 -18.63
CA GLY A 478 25.01 28.60 -18.52
C GLY A 478 23.93 29.64 -18.83
N LEU A 479 22.66 29.27 -19.05
CA LEU A 479 21.61 30.27 -19.03
C LEU A 479 21.39 30.75 -17.60
N THR A 480 20.87 31.98 -17.43
CA THR A 480 20.57 32.55 -16.11
C THR A 480 19.08 32.75 -15.94
N LEU A 481 18.59 32.92 -14.71
CA LEU A 481 17.18 33.23 -14.46
C LEU A 481 16.76 34.59 -15.03
N SER A 482 17.73 35.48 -15.33
CA SER A 482 17.50 36.76 -16.01
C SER A 482 17.55 36.69 -17.54
N THR A 483 18.02 35.55 -18.11
CA THR A 483 18.00 35.34 -19.57
C THR A 483 16.60 35.57 -20.12
N VAL A 484 16.50 36.42 -21.15
CA VAL A 484 15.22 36.78 -21.78
C VAL A 484 15.01 35.94 -23.03
N VAL A 485 13.85 35.32 -23.13
CA VAL A 485 13.40 34.50 -24.27
C VAL A 485 12.04 34.99 -24.73
N ASN A 486 11.84 35.12 -26.05
CA ASN A 486 10.59 35.64 -26.58
C ASN A 486 9.41 34.66 -26.44
N ASP A 487 8.35 35.08 -25.74
CA ASP A 487 7.07 34.35 -25.62
C ASP A 487 6.16 34.75 -26.82
N ALA A 488 6.45 34.21 -28.00
CA ALA A 488 5.81 34.52 -29.27
C ALA A 488 5.43 33.22 -30.01
N PRO A 489 4.53 33.27 -31.00
CA PRO A 489 4.13 32.08 -31.77
C PRO A 489 5.32 31.32 -32.33
N ILE A 490 5.22 30.01 -32.38
CA ILE A 490 6.20 29.11 -32.99
C ILE A 490 5.47 28.02 -33.79
N ILE A 491 6.03 27.71 -34.96
CA ILE A 491 5.59 26.59 -35.78
C ILE A 491 6.76 25.66 -35.92
N ILE A 492 6.54 24.40 -35.59
CA ILE A 492 7.55 23.35 -35.65
C ILE A 492 7.05 22.29 -36.63
N GLU A 493 7.85 22.04 -37.66
CA GLU A 493 7.58 20.97 -38.63
C GLU A 493 8.11 19.65 -38.07
N ASN A 494 7.29 18.64 -38.03
CA ASN A 494 7.69 17.29 -37.68
C ASN A 494 8.23 16.62 -38.96
N THR A 495 9.52 16.37 -38.99
CA THR A 495 10.21 15.78 -40.12
C THR A 495 9.78 14.33 -40.42
N ALA A 496 9.10 13.65 -39.52
CA ALA A 496 8.68 12.27 -39.71
C ALA A 496 7.39 12.14 -40.54
N ASP A 497 6.48 13.11 -40.45
CA ASP A 497 5.17 13.06 -41.09
C ASP A 497 4.75 14.40 -41.77
N ASN A 498 5.67 15.38 -41.82
CA ASN A 498 5.46 16.75 -42.32
C ASN A 498 4.28 17.49 -41.64
N SER A 499 3.86 17.05 -40.46
CA SER A 499 2.82 17.71 -39.68
C SER A 499 3.36 19.01 -39.06
N LEU A 500 2.51 20.03 -38.97
CA LEU A 500 2.87 21.31 -38.35
C LEU A 500 2.36 21.35 -36.91
N TRP A 501 3.26 21.33 -35.93
CA TRP A 501 2.91 21.53 -34.52
C TRP A 501 2.95 23.03 -34.18
N ARG A 502 1.81 23.53 -33.66
CA ARG A 502 1.59 24.94 -33.27
C ARG A 502 1.26 25.01 -31.79
N PRO A 503 2.24 24.88 -30.90
CA PRO A 503 2.02 24.99 -29.46
C PRO A 503 1.55 26.39 -29.06
N GLN A 504 0.80 26.45 -27.96
CA GLN A 504 0.31 27.70 -27.39
C GLN A 504 0.49 27.72 -25.88
N ASN A 505 0.49 28.91 -25.27
CA ASN A 505 0.29 29.06 -23.84
C ASN A 505 -1.16 28.66 -23.48
N VAL A 506 -1.35 28.20 -22.23
CA VAL A 506 -2.68 27.71 -21.75
C VAL A 506 -3.79 28.74 -21.91
N ASN A 507 -3.47 30.03 -21.80
CA ASN A 507 -4.44 31.13 -21.94
C ASN A 507 -4.48 31.73 -23.36
N HIS A 508 -3.82 31.11 -24.34
CA HIS A 508 -3.74 31.54 -25.74
C HIS A 508 -3.15 32.97 -25.96
N LYS A 509 -2.43 33.51 -24.95
CA LYS A 509 -1.79 34.83 -25.03
C LYS A 509 -0.29 34.72 -25.20
N PHE A 510 0.33 35.72 -25.84
CA PHE A 510 1.74 35.90 -26.03
C PHE A 510 2.20 37.09 -25.22
N TYR A 511 3.40 37.04 -24.65
CA TYR A 511 3.86 38.05 -23.70
C TYR A 511 5.19 38.70 -24.13
N GLY A 512 5.73 38.35 -25.29
CA GLY A 512 6.97 38.93 -25.80
C GLY A 512 8.18 38.53 -24.98
N PRO A 513 9.20 39.42 -24.90
CA PRO A 513 10.40 39.16 -24.12
C PRO A 513 10.10 38.79 -22.67
N THR A 514 10.53 37.60 -22.24
CA THR A 514 10.18 37.05 -20.94
C THR A 514 11.41 36.42 -20.26
N ARG A 515 11.75 36.85 -19.04
CA ARG A 515 12.86 36.26 -18.27
C ARG A 515 12.54 34.82 -17.89
N LEU A 516 13.56 33.98 -17.77
CA LEU A 516 13.38 32.56 -17.43
C LEU A 516 12.69 32.38 -16.08
N ARG A 517 12.99 33.16 -15.04
CA ARG A 517 12.29 33.16 -13.76
C ARG A 517 10.77 33.36 -13.95
N THR A 518 10.38 34.40 -14.68
CA THR A 518 8.99 34.73 -14.96
C THR A 518 8.31 33.59 -15.75
N ALA A 519 9.03 32.99 -16.70
CA ALA A 519 8.51 31.90 -17.51
C ALA A 519 8.20 30.62 -16.69
N ILE A 520 9.02 30.25 -15.69
CA ILE A 520 8.74 29.15 -14.78
C ILE A 520 7.57 29.50 -13.86
N ILE A 521 7.59 30.69 -13.23
CA ILE A 521 6.56 31.15 -12.30
C ILE A 521 5.18 31.11 -12.95
N GLN A 522 5.07 31.62 -14.17
CA GLN A 522 3.84 31.67 -14.95
C GLN A 522 3.63 30.46 -15.85
N SER A 523 4.54 29.49 -15.81
CA SER A 523 4.47 28.24 -16.56
C SER A 523 4.31 28.42 -18.09
N ARG A 524 5.08 29.39 -18.71
CA ARG A 524 5.02 29.71 -20.15
C ARG A 524 5.47 28.52 -21.01
N ASN A 525 4.63 28.06 -21.93
CA ASN A 525 4.91 26.94 -22.80
C ASN A 525 5.94 27.28 -23.88
N LEU A 526 5.73 28.41 -24.56
CA LEU A 526 6.54 28.80 -25.73
C LEU A 526 7.98 29.12 -25.32
N VAL A 527 8.15 29.75 -24.17
CA VAL A 527 9.51 30.02 -23.62
C VAL A 527 10.19 28.68 -23.30
N SER A 528 9.51 27.74 -22.64
CA SER A 528 10.10 26.43 -22.29
C SER A 528 10.53 25.64 -23.53
N ILE A 529 9.75 25.70 -24.64
CA ILE A 529 10.08 25.05 -25.91
C ILE A 529 11.34 25.67 -26.51
N ARG A 530 11.43 27.02 -26.54
CA ARG A 530 12.63 27.74 -27.07
C ARG A 530 13.87 27.49 -26.21
N VAL A 531 13.74 27.45 -24.90
CA VAL A 531 14.82 27.05 -24.01
C VAL A 531 15.34 25.67 -24.34
N LEU A 532 14.43 24.67 -24.48
CA LEU A 532 14.81 23.30 -24.83
C LEU A 532 15.47 23.24 -26.24
N ALA A 533 14.96 24.00 -27.22
CA ALA A 533 15.56 24.09 -28.54
C ALA A 533 17.00 24.67 -28.49
N GLN A 534 17.21 25.70 -27.66
CA GLN A 534 18.49 26.36 -27.49
C GLN A 534 19.54 25.49 -26.83
N ILE A 535 19.16 24.76 -25.74
CA ILE A 535 20.10 23.88 -25.02
C ILE A 535 20.28 22.52 -25.69
N GLY A 536 19.35 22.11 -26.55
CA GLY A 536 19.38 20.89 -27.32
C GLY A 536 18.67 19.70 -26.59
N VAL A 537 17.87 18.95 -27.34
CA VAL A 537 17.09 17.82 -26.80
C VAL A 537 18.01 16.69 -26.29
N ASN A 538 19.04 16.33 -27.04
CA ASN A 538 19.97 15.24 -26.66
C ASN A 538 20.74 15.55 -25.38
N TYR A 539 21.22 16.79 -25.22
CA TYR A 539 21.84 17.24 -23.99
C TYR A 539 20.87 17.11 -22.81
N THR A 540 19.68 17.64 -22.98
CA THR A 540 18.64 17.62 -21.94
C THR A 540 18.25 16.19 -21.54
N VAL A 541 18.05 15.28 -22.51
CA VAL A 541 17.75 13.86 -22.22
C VAL A 541 18.87 13.20 -21.41
N ASN A 542 20.15 13.50 -21.73
CA ASN A 542 21.28 13.00 -20.96
C ASN A 542 21.34 13.61 -19.55
N TYR A 543 21.04 14.90 -19.42
CA TYR A 543 20.96 15.58 -18.13
C TYR A 543 19.87 14.97 -17.22
N LEU A 544 18.69 14.70 -17.78
CA LEU A 544 17.55 14.14 -17.07
C LEU A 544 17.79 12.74 -16.47
N LYS A 545 18.75 11.97 -17.01
CA LYS A 545 19.14 10.67 -16.43
C LYS A 545 19.71 10.84 -15.02
N ARG A 546 20.32 11.97 -14.69
CA ARG A 546 20.86 12.27 -13.36
C ARG A 546 19.76 12.20 -12.29
N PHE A 547 18.52 12.57 -12.63
CA PHE A 547 17.34 12.53 -11.74
C PHE A 547 16.68 11.15 -11.63
N GLY A 548 17.14 10.14 -12.38
CA GLY A 548 16.60 8.78 -12.35
C GLY A 548 15.62 8.46 -13.48
N PHE A 549 15.40 9.37 -14.43
CA PHE A 549 14.58 9.10 -15.60
C PHE A 549 15.35 8.26 -16.65
N SER A 550 14.70 7.27 -17.24
CA SER A 550 15.32 6.47 -18.31
C SER A 550 15.16 7.11 -19.68
N ARG A 551 16.10 6.84 -20.59
CA ARG A 551 16.03 7.37 -21.96
C ARG A 551 14.75 6.92 -22.69
N THR A 552 14.29 5.71 -22.43
CA THR A 552 13.08 5.14 -23.05
C THR A 552 11.79 5.86 -22.66
N GLN A 553 11.80 6.61 -21.55
CA GLN A 553 10.65 7.42 -21.12
C GLN A 553 10.63 8.81 -21.78
N MET A 554 11.75 9.25 -22.40
CA MET A 554 11.92 10.59 -22.92
C MET A 554 11.64 10.63 -24.43
N PRO A 555 10.57 11.29 -24.88
CA PRO A 555 10.33 11.47 -26.32
C PRO A 555 11.43 12.35 -26.93
N PRO A 556 11.96 11.99 -28.12
CA PRO A 556 13.07 12.68 -28.73
C PRO A 556 12.63 13.97 -29.46
N GLY A 557 11.92 14.87 -28.81
CA GLY A 557 11.38 16.07 -29.44
C GLY A 557 11.18 17.25 -28.52
N LEU A 558 10.85 18.40 -29.06
CA LEU A 558 10.64 19.63 -28.31
C LEU A 558 9.40 19.61 -27.41
N SER A 559 8.49 18.64 -27.60
CA SER A 559 7.36 18.39 -26.70
C SER A 559 7.81 17.99 -25.29
N LEU A 560 9.03 17.48 -25.14
CA LEU A 560 9.67 17.20 -23.85
C LEU A 560 9.59 18.41 -22.90
N ALA A 561 9.72 19.65 -23.43
CA ALA A 561 9.60 20.88 -22.65
C ALA A 561 8.23 21.07 -21.98
N LEU A 562 7.21 20.39 -22.47
CA LEU A 562 5.86 20.45 -21.93
C LEU A 562 5.49 19.27 -21.01
N GLY A 563 6.48 18.38 -20.71
CA GLY A 563 6.29 17.25 -19.81
C GLY A 563 5.51 16.09 -20.43
N THR A 564 5.88 15.72 -21.65
CA THR A 564 5.33 14.52 -22.33
C THR A 564 5.94 13.18 -21.92
N PRO A 565 7.03 13.09 -21.12
CA PRO A 565 7.48 11.80 -20.61
C PRO A 565 6.41 11.05 -19.81
N MET A 566 6.44 9.71 -19.87
CA MET A 566 5.56 8.86 -19.10
C MET A 566 6.26 8.40 -17.81
N VAL A 567 5.91 9.01 -16.68
CA VAL A 567 6.57 8.82 -15.39
C VAL A 567 5.57 8.46 -14.30
N THR A 568 6.04 7.79 -13.24
CA THR A 568 5.22 7.49 -12.06
C THR A 568 5.32 8.63 -11.03
N PRO A 569 4.32 8.78 -10.14
CA PRO A 569 4.42 9.72 -9.02
C PRO A 569 5.64 9.47 -8.12
N MET A 570 6.04 8.22 -7.92
CA MET A 570 7.24 7.85 -7.17
C MET A 570 8.52 8.38 -7.85
N GLN A 571 8.63 8.25 -9.17
CA GLN A 571 9.76 8.81 -9.92
C GLN A 571 9.82 10.34 -9.82
N MET A 572 8.67 11.00 -9.85
CA MET A 572 8.59 12.46 -9.63
C MET A 572 9.03 12.83 -8.21
N ALA A 573 8.64 12.06 -7.19
CA ALA A 573 9.07 12.29 -5.81
C ALA A 573 10.59 12.16 -5.66
N GLN A 574 11.18 11.12 -6.23
CA GLN A 574 12.63 10.92 -6.28
C GLN A 574 13.34 12.09 -6.96
N ALA A 575 12.83 12.53 -8.11
CA ALA A 575 13.44 13.60 -8.89
C ALA A 575 13.34 14.97 -8.19
N PHE A 576 12.21 15.28 -7.54
CA PHE A 576 12.03 16.51 -6.77
C PHE A 576 12.85 16.52 -5.47
N ALA A 577 13.18 15.35 -4.91
CA ALA A 577 14.06 15.26 -3.74
C ALA A 577 15.45 15.85 -4.03
N VAL A 578 15.93 15.77 -5.27
CA VAL A 578 17.21 16.37 -5.68
C VAL A 578 17.20 17.89 -5.49
N PHE A 579 16.07 18.57 -5.74
CA PHE A 579 15.96 20.01 -5.48
C PHE A 579 15.83 20.30 -3.98
N ALA A 580 15.06 19.46 -3.25
CA ALA A 580 14.78 19.67 -1.83
C ALA A 580 16.02 19.49 -0.93
N ASN A 581 16.99 18.67 -1.36
CA ASN A 581 18.18 18.31 -0.57
C ASN A 581 19.49 18.95 -1.05
N GLY A 582 19.42 19.92 -1.96
CA GLY A 582 20.60 20.63 -2.45
C GLY A 582 21.42 19.88 -3.52
N GLY A 583 20.81 18.99 -4.29
CA GLY A 583 21.37 18.39 -5.50
C GLY A 583 21.83 16.94 -5.41
N MET A 584 21.44 16.21 -4.38
CA MET A 584 21.83 14.82 -4.17
C MET A 584 20.70 13.85 -4.52
N LYS A 585 21.06 12.69 -5.09
CA LYS A 585 20.10 11.67 -5.52
C LYS A 585 19.93 10.61 -4.45
N VAL A 586 18.75 10.52 -3.88
CA VAL A 586 18.31 9.42 -3.00
C VAL A 586 17.45 8.42 -3.77
N VAL A 587 17.29 7.21 -3.24
CA VAL A 587 16.43 6.16 -3.83
C VAL A 587 15.28 5.88 -2.88
N PRO A 588 14.01 6.00 -3.32
CA PRO A 588 12.87 5.68 -2.48
C PRO A 588 12.84 4.21 -2.05
N TYR A 589 12.57 3.94 -0.78
CA TYR A 589 12.41 2.60 -0.23
C TYR A 589 11.30 2.57 0.82
N VAL A 590 10.68 1.38 0.99
CA VAL A 590 9.53 1.17 1.87
C VAL A 590 9.86 0.26 3.05
N ILE A 591 10.72 -0.76 2.86
CA ILE A 591 11.09 -1.70 3.91
C ILE A 591 12.29 -1.13 4.66
N GLY A 592 12.10 -0.84 5.97
CA GLY A 592 13.16 -0.38 6.85
C GLY A 592 13.89 -1.54 7.54
N GLU A 593 13.12 -2.49 8.08
CA GLU A 593 13.66 -3.60 8.85
C GLU A 593 12.79 -4.86 8.67
N ILE A 594 13.42 -6.02 8.65
CA ILE A 594 12.74 -7.32 8.68
C ILE A 594 13.26 -8.13 9.86
N ARG A 595 12.33 -8.67 10.64
CA ARG A 595 12.62 -9.58 11.75
C ARG A 595 12.01 -10.96 11.47
N ASN A 596 12.66 -11.99 12.01
CA ASN A 596 12.14 -13.35 12.01
C ASN A 596 11.09 -13.57 13.12
N SER A 597 10.55 -14.79 13.22
CA SER A 597 9.58 -15.19 14.26
C SER A 597 10.13 -15.10 15.69
N HIS A 598 11.46 -15.11 15.88
CA HIS A 598 12.14 -14.95 17.16
C HIS A 598 12.44 -13.49 17.51
N ASN A 599 12.02 -12.56 16.65
CA ASN A 599 12.27 -11.13 16.77
C ASN A 599 13.72 -10.70 16.47
N ASP A 600 14.55 -11.58 15.88
CA ASP A 600 15.89 -11.22 15.44
C ASP A 600 15.83 -10.42 14.15
N VAL A 601 16.66 -9.38 14.05
CA VAL A 601 16.79 -8.57 12.83
C VAL A 601 17.57 -9.37 11.79
N ILE A 602 16.91 -9.68 10.65
CA ILE A 602 17.52 -10.43 9.53
C ILE A 602 17.79 -9.54 8.32
N TYR A 603 17.20 -8.37 8.28
CA TYR A 603 17.46 -7.34 7.27
C TYR A 603 17.30 -5.96 7.88
N GLN A 604 18.24 -5.07 7.57
CA GLN A 604 18.20 -3.65 7.88
C GLN A 604 18.50 -2.88 6.60
N ALA A 605 17.62 -1.95 6.22
CA ALA A 605 17.85 -1.12 5.05
C ALA A 605 19.09 -0.24 5.22
N ARG A 606 19.89 -0.12 4.16
CA ARG A 606 21.04 0.77 4.06
C ARG A 606 20.80 1.76 2.90
N PRO A 607 20.00 2.81 3.12
CA PRO A 607 19.70 3.78 2.07
C PRO A 607 20.90 4.66 1.77
N LEU A 608 20.89 5.28 0.59
CA LEU A 608 21.75 6.39 0.29
C LEU A 608 21.30 7.61 1.11
N VAL A 609 22.21 8.21 1.88
CA VAL A 609 21.93 9.32 2.80
C VAL A 609 22.63 10.59 2.31
N VAL A 610 21.92 11.70 2.34
CA VAL A 610 22.47 13.03 2.04
C VAL A 610 23.49 13.40 3.11
N CYS A 611 24.67 13.74 2.66
CA CYS A 611 25.76 14.12 3.53
C CYS A 611 26.33 15.47 3.07
N HIS A 612 26.45 16.42 3.98
CA HIS A 612 27.06 17.71 3.75
C HIS A 612 28.42 17.76 4.48
N GLY A 613 29.53 17.77 3.73
CA GLY A 613 30.87 17.76 4.26
C GLY A 613 31.54 16.37 4.21
N THR A 614 32.35 16.04 5.24
CA THR A 614 33.00 14.72 5.35
C THR A 614 31.98 13.68 5.81
N CYS A 615 31.71 12.69 4.95
CA CYS A 615 30.81 11.60 5.25
C CYS A 615 31.55 10.52 6.04
N GLU A 616 30.98 10.06 7.17
CA GLU A 616 31.55 8.94 7.96
C GLU A 616 31.50 7.62 7.18
N ASP A 617 30.42 7.40 6.40
CA ASP A 617 30.24 6.26 5.52
C ASP A 617 30.10 6.74 4.07
N THR A 618 31.18 6.59 3.30
CA THR A 618 31.21 7.01 1.88
C THR A 618 30.43 6.07 0.96
N GLU A 619 30.19 4.81 1.37
CA GLU A 619 29.43 3.85 0.58
C GLU A 619 27.94 4.14 0.59
N SER A 620 27.43 4.68 1.71
CA SER A 620 26.03 5.08 1.87
C SER A 620 25.77 6.55 1.50
N ALA A 621 26.78 7.30 1.05
CA ALA A 621 26.63 8.70 0.68
C ALA A 621 25.83 8.85 -0.63
N ALA A 622 24.77 9.67 -0.62
CA ALA A 622 23.99 9.98 -1.80
C ALA A 622 24.84 10.76 -2.82
N PRO A 623 24.92 10.33 -4.09
CA PRO A 623 25.72 11.01 -5.09
C PRO A 623 25.12 12.38 -5.44
N ARG A 624 25.99 13.41 -5.58
CA ARG A 624 25.61 14.70 -6.10
C ARG A 624 25.38 14.60 -7.61
N VAL A 625 24.20 15.02 -8.06
CA VAL A 625 23.78 14.90 -9.45
C VAL A 625 23.57 16.27 -10.14
N ILE A 626 23.35 17.33 -9.34
CA ILE A 626 23.37 18.72 -9.77
C ILE A 626 24.13 19.56 -8.73
N SER A 627 24.59 20.73 -9.13
CA SER A 627 25.30 21.64 -8.22
C SER A 627 24.35 22.22 -7.16
N PRO A 628 24.85 22.59 -5.97
CA PRO A 628 24.06 23.27 -4.95
C PRO A 628 23.42 24.56 -5.45
N GLU A 629 24.16 25.29 -6.30
CA GLU A 629 23.73 26.55 -6.89
C GLU A 629 22.53 26.36 -7.82
N THR A 630 22.57 25.31 -8.69
CA THR A 630 21.45 24.96 -9.56
C THR A 630 20.23 24.54 -8.72
N ALA A 631 20.43 23.73 -7.67
CA ALA A 631 19.35 23.32 -6.77
C ALA A 631 18.72 24.52 -6.05
N PHE A 632 19.54 25.46 -5.58
CA PHE A 632 19.08 26.71 -4.95
C PHE A 632 18.29 27.59 -5.92
N LEU A 633 18.82 27.84 -7.14
CA LEU A 633 18.16 28.69 -8.14
C LEU A 633 16.78 28.14 -8.53
N ILE A 634 16.69 26.82 -8.73
CA ILE A 634 15.40 26.16 -9.00
C ILE A 634 14.48 26.26 -7.78
N SER A 635 14.95 25.97 -6.58
CA SER A 635 14.15 26.04 -5.35
C SER A 635 13.62 27.44 -5.09
N SER A 636 14.47 28.48 -5.23
CA SER A 636 14.09 29.89 -5.15
C SER A 636 12.97 30.23 -6.16
N THR A 637 13.09 29.73 -7.39
CA THR A 637 12.07 29.97 -8.41
C THR A 637 10.77 29.22 -8.10
N LEU A 638 10.83 27.99 -7.54
CA LEU A 638 9.66 27.21 -7.15
C LEU A 638 8.97 27.75 -5.90
N GLN A 639 9.68 28.44 -5.02
CA GLN A 639 9.06 29.26 -3.95
C GLN A 639 8.25 30.42 -4.57
N ASP A 640 8.78 31.09 -5.58
CA ASP A 640 8.06 32.15 -6.29
C ASP A 640 6.85 31.63 -7.06
N VAL A 641 6.82 30.39 -7.54
CA VAL A 641 5.61 29.76 -8.10
C VAL A 641 4.47 29.74 -7.06
N ILE A 642 4.80 29.53 -5.78
CA ILE A 642 3.84 29.60 -4.69
C ILE A 642 3.52 31.05 -4.33
N GLN A 643 4.52 31.91 -4.26
CA GLN A 643 4.30 33.28 -3.83
C GLN A 643 3.62 34.17 -4.90
N HIS A 644 3.92 33.96 -6.17
CA HIS A 644 3.51 34.87 -7.25
C HIS A 644 2.95 34.18 -8.50
N GLY A 645 2.95 32.83 -8.52
CA GLY A 645 2.68 32.03 -9.72
C GLY A 645 1.43 31.18 -9.68
N THR A 646 1.49 30.09 -10.43
CA THR A 646 0.36 29.18 -10.66
C THR A 646 -0.09 28.42 -9.41
N ALA A 647 0.71 28.42 -8.35
CA ALA A 647 0.38 27.75 -7.08
C ALA A 647 0.08 28.76 -5.93
N ALA A 648 -0.26 30.01 -6.23
CA ALA A 648 -0.45 31.07 -5.24
C ALA A 648 -1.49 30.73 -4.13
N ARG A 649 -2.40 29.78 -4.37
CA ARG A 649 -3.32 29.26 -3.37
C ARG A 649 -2.60 28.63 -2.16
N ALA A 650 -1.39 28.07 -2.36
CA ALA A 650 -0.61 27.44 -1.29
C ALA A 650 -0.05 28.46 -0.27
N LYS A 651 -0.07 29.78 -0.55
CA LYS A 651 0.20 30.83 0.44
C LYS A 651 -0.68 30.73 1.69
N ALA A 652 -1.85 30.14 1.57
CA ALA A 652 -2.75 29.87 2.71
C ALA A 652 -2.15 28.90 3.76
N LEU A 653 -1.02 28.27 3.49
CA LEU A 653 -0.24 27.53 4.49
C LEU A 653 0.57 28.44 5.44
N GLY A 654 0.74 29.74 5.11
CA GLY A 654 1.45 30.72 5.94
C GLY A 654 2.96 30.46 6.02
N ARG A 655 3.57 29.77 5.02
CA ARG A 655 5.01 29.41 5.01
C ARG A 655 5.70 29.93 3.75
N ALA A 656 6.92 30.45 3.92
CA ALA A 656 7.78 30.91 2.82
C ALA A 656 8.80 29.84 2.36
N ASP A 657 9.03 28.81 3.16
CA ASP A 657 10.04 27.77 2.94
C ASP A 657 9.54 26.54 2.14
N ILE A 658 8.34 26.62 1.59
CA ILE A 658 7.78 25.62 0.70
C ILE A 658 7.93 26.00 -0.76
N ALA A 659 8.27 25.01 -1.59
CA ALA A 659 8.47 25.16 -3.02
C ALA A 659 7.63 24.15 -3.80
N GLY A 660 7.22 24.48 -5.03
CA GLY A 660 6.45 23.51 -5.81
C GLY A 660 6.04 23.99 -7.19
N LYS A 661 5.52 23.06 -7.98
CA LYS A 661 5.09 23.29 -9.36
C LYS A 661 3.80 22.55 -9.70
N THR A 662 2.85 23.25 -10.28
CA THR A 662 1.64 22.66 -10.87
C THR A 662 1.98 21.96 -12.17
N GLY A 663 1.33 20.80 -12.40
CA GLY A 663 1.32 20.09 -13.66
C GLY A 663 -0.12 19.94 -14.17
N THR A 664 -0.29 20.11 -15.48
CA THR A 664 -1.54 19.82 -16.17
C THR A 664 -1.17 19.40 -17.59
N THR A 665 -1.72 18.28 -18.02
CA THR A 665 -1.53 17.78 -19.38
C THR A 665 -2.52 18.41 -20.34
N GLN A 666 -2.30 18.19 -21.64
CA GLN A 666 -3.22 18.64 -22.67
C GLN A 666 -4.63 18.05 -22.41
N ASN A 667 -5.66 18.83 -22.67
CA ASN A 667 -7.05 18.50 -22.37
C ASN A 667 -7.34 18.15 -20.89
N GLN A 668 -6.44 18.54 -19.98
CA GLN A 668 -6.64 18.35 -18.53
C GLN A 668 -6.86 16.88 -18.13
N VAL A 669 -6.17 15.95 -18.79
CA VAL A 669 -6.31 14.50 -18.53
C VAL A 669 -5.67 14.12 -17.20
N ASP A 670 -4.52 14.72 -16.89
CA ASP A 670 -3.78 14.53 -15.65
C ASP A 670 -3.53 15.86 -14.95
N ALA A 671 -3.84 15.91 -13.68
CA ALA A 671 -3.57 17.02 -12.78
C ALA A 671 -2.53 16.63 -11.75
N TRP A 672 -1.47 17.45 -11.64
CA TRP A 672 -0.35 17.20 -10.74
C TRP A 672 -0.05 18.41 -9.86
N PHE A 673 0.45 18.13 -8.68
CA PHE A 673 1.25 19.08 -7.93
C PHE A 673 2.48 18.36 -7.33
N ALA A 674 3.64 18.89 -7.65
CA ALA A 674 4.92 18.43 -7.12
C ALA A 674 5.51 19.52 -6.25
N GLY A 675 5.60 19.29 -4.95
CA GLY A 675 6.08 20.30 -4.02
C GLY A 675 6.81 19.70 -2.83
N TYR A 676 7.56 20.54 -2.13
CA TYR A 676 8.44 20.12 -1.06
C TYR A 676 8.73 21.23 -0.04
N HIS A 677 9.14 20.79 1.11
CA HIS A 677 9.95 21.44 2.12
C HIS A 677 11.28 20.66 2.22
N GLN A 678 12.32 21.23 2.80
CA GLN A 678 13.63 20.55 2.93
C GLN A 678 13.58 19.21 3.70
N SER A 679 12.55 18.96 4.51
CA SER A 679 12.36 17.72 5.26
C SER A 679 11.41 16.71 4.60
N ILE A 680 10.63 17.11 3.60
CA ILE A 680 9.61 16.27 2.99
C ILE A 680 9.28 16.70 1.56
N VAL A 681 9.27 15.75 0.65
CA VAL A 681 8.79 15.92 -0.73
C VAL A 681 7.45 15.21 -0.84
N ALA A 682 6.43 15.90 -1.34
CA ALA A 682 5.12 15.30 -1.57
C ALA A 682 4.66 15.55 -3.01
N ILE A 683 4.22 14.49 -3.68
CA ILE A 683 3.67 14.52 -5.03
C ILE A 683 2.20 14.09 -4.96
N THR A 684 1.34 14.88 -5.54
CA THR A 684 -0.08 14.55 -5.71
C THR A 684 -0.46 14.50 -7.18
N TRP A 685 -1.30 13.54 -7.51
CA TRP A 685 -1.85 13.32 -8.84
C TRP A 685 -3.35 13.04 -8.75
N MET A 686 -4.11 13.54 -9.73
CA MET A 686 -5.51 13.20 -9.95
C MET A 686 -5.76 13.00 -11.45
N GLY A 687 -6.57 11.99 -11.80
CA GLY A 687 -6.92 11.64 -13.17
C GLY A 687 -7.91 10.49 -13.23
N PHE A 688 -8.19 10.00 -14.41
CA PHE A 688 -8.97 8.78 -14.63
C PHE A 688 -8.05 7.64 -15.09
N ASP A 689 -8.39 6.39 -14.77
CA ASP A 689 -7.63 5.22 -15.22
C ASP A 689 -7.60 5.12 -16.76
N HIS A 690 -8.72 5.38 -17.39
CA HIS A 690 -8.80 5.59 -18.83
C HIS A 690 -8.67 7.09 -19.15
N PRO A 691 -7.82 7.50 -20.11
CA PRO A 691 -7.60 8.89 -20.43
C PRO A 691 -8.91 9.65 -20.71
N GLN A 692 -9.28 10.54 -19.81
CA GLN A 692 -10.47 11.36 -19.86
C GLN A 692 -10.15 12.71 -19.21
N SER A 693 -10.73 13.81 -19.68
CA SER A 693 -10.53 15.13 -19.09
C SER A 693 -11.10 15.21 -17.67
N LEU A 694 -10.34 15.81 -16.78
CA LEU A 694 -10.81 16.22 -15.45
C LEU A 694 -11.62 17.54 -15.51
N HIS A 695 -11.50 18.30 -16.59
CA HIS A 695 -12.00 19.68 -16.72
C HIS A 695 -11.49 20.63 -15.64
N GLU A 696 -10.39 20.25 -14.97
CA GLU A 696 -9.73 21.04 -13.94
C GLU A 696 -8.20 21.03 -14.11
N PHE A 697 -7.57 22.14 -13.77
CA PHE A 697 -6.12 22.28 -13.74
C PHE A 697 -5.52 21.70 -12.43
N GLY A 698 -4.22 21.37 -12.45
CA GLY A 698 -3.49 20.90 -11.27
C GLY A 698 -3.60 21.82 -10.05
N ALA A 699 -3.72 23.12 -10.26
CA ALA A 699 -3.94 24.12 -9.21
C ALA A 699 -5.32 23.98 -8.50
N VAL A 700 -6.28 23.33 -9.14
CA VAL A 700 -7.65 23.12 -8.60
C VAL A 700 -7.85 21.70 -8.10
N ALA A 701 -7.37 20.70 -8.86
CA ALA A 701 -7.58 19.29 -8.54
C ALA A 701 -6.51 18.70 -7.60
N ALA A 702 -5.21 18.94 -7.87
CA ALA A 702 -4.10 18.31 -7.15
C ALA A 702 -3.51 19.15 -6.02
N LEU A 703 -3.38 20.47 -6.21
CA LEU A 703 -2.81 21.37 -5.21
C LEU A 703 -3.54 21.36 -3.85
N PRO A 704 -4.89 21.36 -3.77
CA PRO A 704 -5.58 21.31 -2.48
C PRO A 704 -5.24 20.07 -1.65
N MET A 705 -5.13 18.90 -2.30
CA MET A 705 -4.73 17.65 -1.67
C MET A 705 -3.33 17.76 -1.05
N TRP A 706 -2.38 18.33 -1.80
CA TRP A 706 -1.03 18.59 -1.33
C TRP A 706 -1.03 19.58 -0.14
N MET A 707 -1.82 20.64 -0.22
CA MET A 707 -1.91 21.66 0.85
C MET A 707 -2.45 21.06 2.15
N GLU A 708 -3.47 20.24 2.09
CA GLU A 708 -4.05 19.58 3.24
C GLU A 708 -3.04 18.65 3.91
N PHE A 709 -2.37 17.81 3.12
CA PHE A 709 -1.32 16.94 3.60
C PHE A 709 -0.16 17.72 4.23
N MET A 710 0.37 18.73 3.55
CA MET A 710 1.53 19.50 4.03
C MET A 710 1.20 20.35 5.26
N ARG A 711 -0.03 20.83 5.42
CA ARG A 711 -0.47 21.50 6.65
C ARG A 711 -0.30 20.62 7.88
N ALA A 712 -0.65 19.33 7.75
CA ALA A 712 -0.47 18.38 8.83
C ALA A 712 1.01 17.97 8.99
N ALA A 713 1.70 17.73 7.88
CA ALA A 713 3.10 17.28 7.88
C ALA A 713 4.08 18.34 8.43
N LEU A 714 3.77 19.63 8.27
CA LEU A 714 4.64 20.74 8.70
C LEU A 714 4.14 21.46 9.97
N LYS A 715 3.11 20.92 10.65
CA LYS A 715 2.49 21.58 11.80
C LYS A 715 3.49 21.96 12.89
N ASP A 716 4.37 21.05 13.22
CA ASP A 716 5.36 21.20 14.30
C ASP A 716 6.80 21.35 13.77
N VAL A 717 6.94 21.61 12.45
CA VAL A 717 8.23 21.79 11.79
C VAL A 717 8.55 23.28 11.73
N PRO A 718 9.69 23.73 12.29
CA PRO A 718 10.12 25.12 12.21
C PRO A 718 10.27 25.59 10.77
N GLU A 719 9.96 26.87 10.51
CA GLU A 719 10.23 27.49 9.21
C GLU A 719 11.71 27.77 9.05
N VAL A 720 12.29 27.33 7.92
CA VAL A 720 13.72 27.48 7.64
C VAL A 720 13.88 28.18 6.29
N PRO A 721 14.34 29.44 6.28
CA PRO A 721 14.59 30.17 5.05
C PRO A 721 15.59 29.45 4.14
N LEU A 722 15.34 29.49 2.83
CA LEU A 722 16.27 28.99 1.84
C LEU A 722 17.53 29.85 1.80
N ALA A 723 18.65 29.30 2.25
CA ALA A 723 19.93 30.01 2.26
C ALA A 723 20.69 29.80 0.94
N PRO A 724 21.26 30.85 0.33
CA PRO A 724 22.10 30.69 -0.87
C PRO A 724 23.40 29.97 -0.49
N PRO A 725 23.82 28.95 -1.27
CA PRO A 725 25.13 28.35 -1.12
C PRO A 725 26.25 29.29 -1.57
N GLU A 726 27.51 28.92 -1.30
CA GLU A 726 28.70 29.59 -1.84
C GLU A 726 28.62 29.62 -3.38
N GLY A 727 29.10 30.69 -4.02
CA GLY A 727 29.02 30.86 -5.49
C GLY A 727 27.68 31.44 -5.99
N ILE A 728 26.73 31.78 -5.11
CA ILE A 728 25.51 32.51 -5.49
C ILE A 728 25.65 33.97 -5.13
N LEU A 729 25.48 34.82 -6.15
CA LEU A 729 25.45 36.30 -6.02
C LEU A 729 24.03 36.80 -6.27
N ARG A 730 23.66 37.88 -5.58
CA ARG A 730 22.41 38.62 -5.78
C ARG A 730 22.69 39.95 -6.39
N MET A 731 22.12 40.22 -7.56
CA MET A 731 22.38 41.45 -8.31
C MET A 731 21.08 42.10 -8.82
N PRO A 732 21.05 43.46 -8.90
CA PRO A 732 19.93 44.16 -9.50
C PRO A 732 19.96 43.99 -11.03
N VAL A 733 18.80 43.64 -11.60
CA VAL A 733 18.59 43.55 -13.05
C VAL A 733 17.33 44.30 -13.46
N ASN A 734 17.26 44.77 -14.69
CA ASN A 734 16.04 45.28 -15.26
C ASN A 734 15.09 44.16 -15.59
N ARG A 735 13.85 44.25 -15.15
CA ARG A 735 12.82 43.22 -15.26
C ARG A 735 12.51 42.85 -16.72
N LEU A 736 12.64 43.78 -17.68
CA LEU A 736 12.29 43.56 -19.09
C LEU A 736 13.48 43.03 -19.89
N SER A 737 14.66 43.69 -19.78
CA SER A 737 15.86 43.33 -20.54
C SER A 737 16.67 42.19 -19.91
N GLY A 738 16.52 41.93 -18.62
CA GLY A 738 17.34 40.95 -17.88
C GLY A 738 18.78 41.36 -17.65
N LEU A 739 19.17 42.54 -18.09
CA LEU A 739 20.54 43.08 -17.95
C LEU A 739 20.74 43.75 -16.59
N GLN A 740 21.98 43.84 -16.14
CA GLN A 740 22.35 44.54 -14.91
C GLN A 740 21.87 45.99 -14.94
N THR A 741 21.36 46.50 -13.83
CA THR A 741 20.84 47.85 -13.75
C THR A 741 21.21 48.54 -12.43
N THR A 742 20.86 49.81 -12.31
CA THR A 742 21.17 50.65 -11.14
C THR A 742 19.95 50.77 -10.21
N ALA A 743 20.18 51.36 -9.03
CA ALA A 743 19.12 51.63 -8.05
C ALA A 743 18.01 52.57 -8.52
N ARG A 744 18.27 53.33 -9.62
CA ARG A 744 17.34 54.32 -10.18
C ARG A 744 16.36 53.77 -11.22
N ASP A 745 16.58 52.53 -11.67
CA ASP A 745 15.74 51.89 -12.69
C ASP A 745 14.35 51.54 -12.07
N PRO A 746 13.23 52.05 -12.64
CA PRO A 746 11.89 51.74 -12.13
C PRO A 746 11.50 50.28 -12.31
N ASP A 747 12.11 49.59 -13.28
CA ASP A 747 11.92 48.17 -13.55
C ASP A 747 12.98 47.29 -12.87
N ARG A 748 13.70 47.81 -11.88
CA ARG A 748 14.67 47.03 -11.11
C ARG A 748 14.01 45.91 -10.34
N VAL A 749 14.63 44.70 -10.41
CA VAL A 749 14.38 43.56 -9.55
C VAL A 749 15.70 42.94 -9.15
N ASP A 750 15.77 42.34 -7.98
CA ASP A 750 16.96 41.57 -7.58
C ASP A 750 16.86 40.16 -8.09
N GLU A 751 17.96 39.65 -8.69
CA GLU A 751 18.02 38.29 -9.22
C GLU A 751 19.24 37.55 -8.68
N TYR A 752 19.15 36.23 -8.58
CA TYR A 752 20.26 35.37 -8.16
C TYR A 752 21.00 34.80 -9.38
N PHE A 753 22.33 34.77 -9.28
CA PHE A 753 23.25 34.26 -10.29
C PHE A 753 24.23 33.29 -9.65
N MET A 754 24.65 32.28 -10.39
CA MET A 754 25.77 31.41 -10.01
C MET A 754 27.03 31.82 -10.81
N GLU A 755 28.20 31.82 -10.15
CA GLU A 755 29.47 32.02 -10.79
C GLU A 755 29.79 30.86 -11.76
N PRO A 756 30.37 31.15 -12.96
CA PRO A 756 30.79 32.46 -13.49
C PRO A 756 29.72 33.12 -14.40
N TYR A 757 28.46 32.72 -14.33
CA TYR A 757 27.43 33.13 -15.29
C TYR A 757 26.66 34.35 -14.80
N PHE A 758 27.05 35.50 -15.35
CA PHE A 758 26.47 36.82 -15.07
C PHE A 758 25.85 37.45 -16.32
N PRO A 759 24.91 38.41 -16.19
CA PRO A 759 24.44 39.18 -17.33
C PRO A 759 25.53 40.08 -17.84
N ASN A 760 25.97 39.85 -19.08
CA ASN A 760 26.96 40.69 -19.73
C ASN A 760 26.27 41.93 -20.36
N GLY A 761 26.59 43.12 -19.87
CA GLY A 761 26.09 44.41 -20.36
C GLY A 761 25.18 45.11 -19.35
N GLU A 762 25.15 46.45 -19.48
CA GLU A 762 24.26 47.31 -18.69
C GLU A 762 22.98 47.60 -19.48
N ALA A 763 21.86 47.69 -18.81
CA ALA A 763 20.59 48.11 -19.39
C ALA A 763 20.64 49.63 -19.66
N ASN A 764 20.70 50.03 -20.91
CA ASN A 764 20.53 51.43 -21.30
C ASN A 764 19.06 51.76 -21.44
N GLU A 765 18.64 52.98 -21.09
CA GLU A 765 17.24 53.44 -21.20
C GLU A 765 16.67 53.28 -22.63
N ALA A 766 17.52 53.23 -23.67
CA ALA A 766 17.12 53.03 -25.06
C ALA A 766 16.71 51.60 -25.45
N THR A 767 16.99 50.59 -24.61
CA THR A 767 16.65 49.18 -24.90
C THR A 767 15.26 48.73 -24.38
N THR A 768 14.54 49.64 -23.74
CA THR A 768 13.26 49.34 -23.08
C THR A 768 12.02 49.47 -23.97
N ALA A 769 12.17 49.96 -25.22
CA ALA A 769 11.05 50.21 -26.13
C ALA A 769 11.15 49.42 -27.45
N VAL A 770 11.18 48.06 -27.37
CA VAL A 770 10.94 47.27 -28.57
C VAL A 770 9.44 47.02 -28.64
N ASP A 771 8.78 47.64 -29.59
CA ASP A 771 7.39 47.39 -29.90
C ASP A 771 7.22 45.92 -30.33
N PRO A 772 6.44 45.12 -29.59
CA PRO A 772 6.28 43.69 -29.90
C PRO A 772 5.58 43.42 -31.24
N ASN A 773 5.06 44.45 -31.90
CA ASN A 773 4.36 44.35 -33.20
C ASN A 773 5.22 44.76 -34.41
N THR A 774 6.48 45.08 -34.26
CA THR A 774 7.39 45.38 -35.36
C THR A 774 8.17 44.14 -35.83
N ASP A 775 8.56 44.09 -37.10
CA ASP A 775 9.37 42.99 -37.64
C ASP A 775 10.71 42.78 -36.88
N GLU A 776 11.25 43.83 -36.23
CA GLU A 776 12.42 43.78 -35.38
C GLU A 776 12.10 43.05 -34.04
N GLY A 777 10.88 43.17 -33.51
CA GLY A 777 10.43 42.43 -32.35
C GLY A 777 10.27 40.93 -32.61
N GLN A 778 9.97 40.52 -33.86
CA GLN A 778 9.87 39.13 -34.26
C GLN A 778 11.24 38.45 -34.48
N THR A 779 12.26 39.23 -34.78
CA THR A 779 13.66 38.80 -34.99
C THR A 779 14.56 39.08 -33.79
N ALA A 780 14.01 39.50 -32.61
CA ALA A 780 14.82 39.63 -31.39
C ALA A 780 15.53 38.31 -31.11
N VAL A 781 16.74 38.24 -31.65
CA VAL A 781 17.66 37.10 -31.47
C VAL A 781 17.88 36.95 -30.00
N VAL A 782 17.69 35.74 -29.51
CA VAL A 782 18.26 35.31 -28.26
C VAL A 782 19.68 35.87 -28.19
N ASN A 783 19.92 36.87 -27.36
CA ASN A 783 21.26 37.31 -27.09
C ASN A 783 22.01 36.17 -26.44
N THR A 784 22.69 35.36 -27.28
CA THR A 784 23.51 34.25 -26.80
C THR A 784 24.66 34.91 -26.05
N PRO A 785 24.85 34.68 -24.76
CA PRO A 785 25.97 35.18 -24.01
C PRO A 785 27.30 34.89 -24.74
N ALA A 786 28.25 35.82 -24.69
CA ALA A 786 29.50 35.74 -25.47
C ALA A 786 30.30 34.46 -25.27
N TYR A 787 30.17 33.81 -24.09
CA TYR A 787 30.82 32.54 -23.77
C TYR A 787 30.25 31.33 -24.57
N MET A 788 29.03 31.38 -25.11
CA MET A 788 28.47 30.32 -25.98
C MET A 788 28.96 30.43 -27.45
N ARG A 789 29.63 31.51 -27.83
CA ARG A 789 30.20 31.68 -29.19
C ARG A 789 31.51 30.95 -29.42
N ASN A 790 32.23 30.56 -28.36
CA ASN A 790 33.56 29.96 -28.46
C ASN A 790 33.59 28.44 -28.53
N GLU A 791 32.46 27.73 -28.43
CA GLU A 791 32.47 26.25 -28.45
C GLU A 791 32.59 25.60 -29.86
N LYS A 792 32.72 26.36 -30.94
CA LYS A 792 33.00 25.80 -32.27
C LYS A 792 34.45 25.35 -32.47
N ASN A 793 35.37 25.70 -31.56
CA ASN A 793 36.81 25.37 -31.68
C ASN A 793 37.34 24.47 -30.55
N ALA A 794 36.49 23.90 -29.65
CA ALA A 794 36.95 23.07 -28.54
C ALA A 794 36.47 21.61 -28.64
N ALA A 795 36.03 21.15 -29.84
CA ALA A 795 35.53 19.79 -30.03
C ALA A 795 36.60 18.73 -30.37
N ASP A 796 37.88 19.10 -30.36
CA ASP A 796 38.99 18.21 -30.79
C ASP A 796 40.14 18.09 -29.77
N GLU A 797 39.92 18.26 -28.46
CA GLU A 797 40.94 17.88 -27.46
C GLU A 797 40.36 17.06 -26.31
N GLU A 798 40.75 15.79 -26.35
CA GLU A 798 41.05 14.80 -25.30
C GLU A 798 39.99 14.48 -24.21
N SER A 799 39.44 13.28 -24.36
CA SER A 799 38.90 12.49 -23.28
C SER A 799 40.00 12.00 -22.33
N PRO A 800 39.90 12.12 -21.00
CA PRO A 800 40.81 11.42 -20.11
C PRO A 800 40.49 9.92 -20.13
N THR A 801 41.48 9.16 -20.58
CA THR A 801 41.53 7.69 -20.46
C THR A 801 41.55 7.32 -18.96
N LEU A 802 40.50 6.65 -18.51
CA LEU A 802 40.53 5.89 -17.27
C LEU A 802 41.31 4.60 -17.50
N ASN A 803 42.44 4.47 -16.86
CA ASN A 803 43.25 3.26 -16.78
C ASN A 803 42.39 2.15 -16.17
N GLN A 804 42.16 1.11 -16.97
CA GLN A 804 41.79 -0.23 -16.48
C GLN A 804 43.07 -0.89 -15.95
N SER A 805 43.09 -1.23 -14.69
CA SER A 805 43.96 -2.28 -14.17
C SER A 805 43.17 -3.57 -14.17
N ASP A 806 43.64 -4.50 -14.99
CA ASP A 806 43.23 -5.91 -15.04
C ASP A 806 43.41 -6.56 -13.67
N ASP A 807 42.38 -7.24 -13.21
CA ASP A 807 42.58 -8.46 -12.43
C ASP A 807 41.52 -9.49 -12.80
N ASN A 808 42.04 -10.54 -13.47
CA ASN A 808 41.35 -11.74 -13.90
C ASN A 808 41.14 -12.66 -12.70
N SER A 809 39.91 -13.09 -12.44
CA SER A 809 39.70 -14.44 -11.97
C SER A 809 38.36 -14.98 -12.50
N ALA A 810 38.50 -16.02 -13.28
CA ALA A 810 37.50 -16.77 -14.02
C ALA A 810 36.51 -17.49 -13.10
N ILE A 811 35.22 -17.42 -13.43
CA ILE A 811 34.32 -18.57 -13.28
C ILE A 811 33.48 -18.70 -14.56
N ASN A 812 33.76 -19.78 -15.26
CA ASN A 812 33.04 -20.35 -16.37
C ASN A 812 31.63 -20.76 -15.98
N ASN A 813 30.63 -20.40 -16.74
CA ASN A 813 29.51 -21.29 -17.04
C ASN A 813 28.84 -20.91 -18.36
N ASN A 814 29.19 -21.77 -19.37
CA ASN A 814 28.51 -21.91 -20.64
C ASN A 814 27.05 -22.33 -20.45
N VAL A 815 26.13 -21.61 -21.05
CA VAL A 815 24.91 -22.17 -21.64
C VAL A 815 24.63 -21.41 -22.93
N LYS A 816 24.73 -22.13 -24.06
CA LYS A 816 24.36 -21.71 -25.41
C LYS A 816 22.83 -21.55 -25.52
N PRO A 817 22.31 -20.63 -26.33
CA PRO A 817 20.93 -20.69 -26.81
C PRO A 817 20.82 -21.65 -28.00
N GLU A 818 19.82 -22.52 -27.95
CA GLU A 818 19.35 -23.26 -29.12
C GLU A 818 18.38 -22.40 -29.95
N GLU A 819 18.73 -22.22 -31.19
CA GLU A 819 17.84 -21.88 -32.30
C GLU A 819 16.92 -23.06 -32.58
N THR A 820 15.62 -22.82 -32.74
CA THR A 820 14.75 -23.66 -33.55
C THR A 820 13.93 -22.82 -34.50
N THR A 821 14.21 -23.09 -35.77
CA THR A 821 13.55 -22.64 -36.96
C THR A 821 12.25 -23.40 -37.21
N ASP A 822 11.35 -22.70 -37.96
CA ASP A 822 10.40 -23.18 -38.96
C ASP A 822 9.00 -23.62 -38.54
N ASP A 823 8.09 -22.79 -39.00
CA ASP A 823 6.76 -22.95 -39.58
C ASP A 823 6.65 -24.13 -40.58
N PRO A 824 5.52 -24.59 -41.17
CA PRO A 824 4.16 -24.05 -41.17
C PRO A 824 2.98 -25.08 -41.22
N MET A 825 1.75 -24.55 -41.22
CA MET A 825 0.51 -25.02 -41.89
C MET A 825 -0.23 -26.27 -41.36
N ALA A 826 -1.52 -26.12 -41.07
CA ALA A 826 -2.70 -26.47 -41.86
C ALA A 826 -3.98 -26.46 -40.97
N GLU A 827 -4.93 -25.67 -41.35
CA GLU A 827 -6.33 -25.94 -41.76
C GLU A 827 -6.97 -27.23 -41.24
N SER A 828 -8.12 -27.13 -40.61
CA SER A 828 -9.43 -27.45 -41.19
C SER A 828 -10.49 -27.57 -40.09
N ASP A 829 -11.51 -26.78 -40.22
CA ASP A 829 -12.90 -27.11 -40.52
C ASP A 829 -13.77 -27.72 -39.40
N ASN A 830 -14.78 -26.94 -39.12
CA ASN A 830 -16.22 -27.22 -39.33
C ASN A 830 -17.00 -27.94 -38.25
N ALA A 831 -18.09 -27.31 -38.00
CA ALA A 831 -19.46 -27.75 -37.82
C ALA A 831 -20.09 -27.49 -36.47
N GLY A 832 -20.90 -26.46 -36.44
CA GLY A 832 -22.16 -26.54 -35.70
C GLY A 832 -23.10 -27.55 -36.40
N PRO A 833 -24.25 -27.89 -35.88
CA PRO A 833 -25.36 -27.00 -35.83
C PRO A 833 -26.34 -27.13 -34.65
N ASP A 834 -27.10 -26.08 -34.52
CA ASP A 834 -28.58 -25.99 -34.46
C ASP A 834 -29.43 -26.83 -33.48
N GLU A 835 -30.20 -26.01 -32.79
CA GLU A 835 -31.69 -26.08 -32.64
C GLU A 835 -32.32 -27.12 -31.72
N THR A 836 -33.10 -26.61 -30.90
CA THR A 836 -34.56 -26.62 -30.67
C THR A 836 -35.02 -27.13 -29.31
N SER A 837 -35.65 -26.25 -28.61
CA SER A 837 -37.08 -26.10 -28.32
C SER A 837 -37.61 -26.90 -27.11
N GLU A 838 -38.42 -26.13 -26.38
CA GLU A 838 -39.63 -26.56 -25.60
C GLU A 838 -39.40 -27.42 -24.37
N GLY A 839 -39.93 -27.19 -23.25
CA GLY A 839 -41.10 -26.46 -22.83
C GLY A 839 -41.49 -26.87 -21.44
N THR A 840 -42.14 -25.99 -20.77
CA THR A 840 -43.19 -26.13 -19.77
C THR A 840 -42.96 -26.87 -18.43
N GLN A 841 -43.24 -26.08 -17.42
CA GLN A 841 -44.05 -26.35 -16.21
C GLN A 841 -43.60 -27.42 -15.18
N ASN A 842 -43.20 -26.98 -14.01
CA ASN A 842 -44.04 -26.81 -12.83
C ASN A 842 -43.32 -26.01 -11.76
#